data_371a7f04196dafd4d925854c2c4e7ad0
#
_entry.id   371a7f04196dafd4d925854c2c4e7ad0
#
_cell.length_a   1.000
_cell.length_b   1.000
_cell.length_c   1.000
_cell.angle_alpha   90.00
_cell.angle_beta   90.00
_cell.angle_gamma   90.00
#
_symmetry.space_group_name_H-M   'P 1'
#
loop_
_entity.id
_entity.type
_entity.pdbx_description
1 polymer ?
#
loop_
_entity_poly.entity_id
_entity_poly.type
_entity_poly.pdbx_seq_one_letter_code
_entity_poly.pdbx_strand_id
1 'polypeptide(L)'
;MVIGLLKTLVGSRNDRLLKQYRKVVAKVNAFEANLQTLDDAALQAKTSEFKSRLGAGEALDDIAPEAFAVVREASTRAMKMRHFDAQIMGALALHQGKIAEMGTGEGKTLTATLPVYLNALTGKGVHVVTVNDYLAQRDAEWMSKLYNFLGMKVGVNLSQMDHTTKQAAYAADITYGTNNEFGFDYLRDNMVQDLDQRVQRGLAYAIVDEVDSILIDEARTPLIISGQAEDHTDLYIKINALPSYLELQIGEEKADGTGVIKAGDYWVDEKSQQVYLTEQGHDKAETILVQLGALNDGDSLYAPQNITLMHHVYAALRAHSLYHRDQQYVVQNKEVIIVDEFTGRLMQGRRWSDGLHQAVEAKEGVPIQNENQTLATITFQNYFRMYGKLSGMTGTADTEAYEFKEIYNLETVVIPPNRLSQRKDKQDQIYKSSRERYDAVIKDIEDCYKRGQPVLVGTTSIENSELISGLLDKRTLPHQVLNAKQHEREAEIIAQAGRPKMITIATNMAGRGTDIVLGGNVVKQSSLLEADEAISATDKADKIKTLRDEWQGLHDQVLAAGGLHIIGTERHESRRIDNQLRGRSGRQGDPGSSRFYLSLDDPLLRIFAGDRLRAVMERLKMPDGEPIEAGMVTRSIESAQRKVEGRNFDIRKQLLEYDDVANDQRKETYRLRNEVLESKDVGDLIANLREDVLRTICSLYVPLESMEEQWDLVGLENALASDWGLTVDLKNWVEAAASVEDSEIVERVLQAAKEAYDAKVELSGRESFAGFERSVLLYSLDSHWREHLAALDHLRQGIHLRGYAQKDPKQEYRREAFELYGELLNVIKNDVVKSIMTVQIRSASELDEAAEAMNEDLAKISDVQYQHADPDKEVAGSTGDRGAAIDITPAPVRAGPKVGRNDPCTCGSGKKYKNCCGALA
;
A
#
# COMPACT_ATOMS: atom_id res chain seq x y z
N MET A 1 -20.23 -35.36 4.95
CA MET A 1 -19.95 -36.46 4.01
C MET A 1 -20.59 -36.21 2.62
N VAL A 2 -21.88 -35.84 2.53
CA VAL A 2 -22.59 -35.58 1.26
C VAL A 2 -21.99 -34.42 0.45
N ILE A 3 -21.58 -33.34 1.10
CA ILE A 3 -20.92 -32.16 0.46
C ILE A 3 -19.53 -32.53 -0.12
N GLY A 4 -18.81 -33.45 0.52
CA GLY A 4 -17.54 -33.97 0.01
C GLY A 4 -17.69 -34.82 -1.24
N LEU A 5 -18.73 -35.67 -1.32
CA LEU A 5 -19.05 -36.49 -2.48
C LEU A 5 -19.54 -35.64 -3.67
N LEU A 6 -20.32 -34.59 -3.44
CA LEU A 6 -20.74 -33.64 -4.44
C LEU A 6 -19.55 -32.84 -5.02
N LYS A 7 -18.59 -32.44 -4.18
CA LYS A 7 -17.35 -31.79 -4.65
C LYS A 7 -16.51 -32.70 -5.54
N THR A 8 -16.44 -33.99 -5.28
CA THR A 8 -15.72 -34.97 -6.12
C THR A 8 -16.39 -35.21 -7.47
N LEU A 9 -17.72 -35.11 -7.53
CA LEU A 9 -18.51 -35.33 -8.76
C LEU A 9 -18.61 -34.09 -9.67
N VAL A 10 -18.72 -32.89 -9.08
CA VAL A 10 -18.97 -31.64 -9.83
C VAL A 10 -17.68 -30.84 -10.04
N GLY A 11 -16.60 -31.15 -9.32
CA GLY A 11 -15.35 -30.40 -9.30
C GLY A 11 -15.49 -29.06 -8.54
N SER A 12 -14.37 -28.45 -8.17
CA SER A 12 -14.34 -27.12 -7.59
C SER A 12 -14.72 -26.04 -8.63
N ARG A 13 -14.99 -24.82 -8.18
CA ARG A 13 -15.18 -23.67 -9.10
C ARG A 13 -13.96 -23.49 -9.98
N ASN A 14 -12.77 -23.63 -9.42
CA ASN A 14 -11.50 -23.57 -10.15
C ASN A 14 -11.43 -24.65 -11.25
N ASP A 15 -11.79 -25.89 -10.96
CA ASP A 15 -11.76 -26.97 -11.95
C ASP A 15 -12.70 -26.71 -13.15
N ARG A 16 -13.88 -26.14 -12.87
CA ARG A 16 -14.84 -25.77 -13.92
C ARG A 16 -14.29 -24.66 -14.80
N LEU A 17 -13.64 -23.65 -14.20
CA LEU A 17 -13.02 -22.54 -14.91
C LEU A 17 -11.86 -23.02 -15.78
N LEU A 18 -10.98 -23.83 -15.20
CA LEU A 18 -9.87 -24.45 -15.96
C LEU A 18 -10.37 -25.32 -17.12
N LYS A 19 -11.51 -26.01 -16.96
CA LYS A 19 -12.13 -26.75 -18.07
C LYS A 19 -12.60 -25.83 -19.21
N GLN A 20 -13.08 -24.64 -18.89
CA GLN A 20 -13.42 -23.62 -19.91
C GLN A 20 -12.15 -23.09 -20.58
N TYR A 21 -11.12 -22.77 -19.82
CA TYR A 21 -9.85 -22.29 -20.35
C TYR A 21 -9.19 -23.30 -21.30
N ARG A 22 -9.20 -24.61 -20.96
CA ARG A 22 -8.71 -25.65 -21.86
C ARG A 22 -9.39 -25.67 -23.22
N LYS A 23 -10.67 -25.30 -23.32
CA LYS A 23 -11.35 -25.17 -24.59
C LYS A 23 -10.81 -24.01 -25.42
N VAL A 24 -10.49 -22.89 -24.79
CA VAL A 24 -9.87 -21.75 -25.46
C VAL A 24 -8.44 -22.07 -25.86
N VAL A 25 -7.65 -22.73 -24.97
CA VAL A 25 -6.31 -23.24 -25.29
C VAL A 25 -6.34 -24.13 -26.56
N ALA A 26 -7.32 -25.02 -26.69
CA ALA A 26 -7.46 -25.83 -27.88
C ALA A 26 -7.71 -25.00 -29.16
N LYS A 27 -8.45 -23.88 -29.06
CA LYS A 27 -8.61 -22.95 -30.17
C LYS A 27 -7.29 -22.22 -30.50
N VAL A 28 -6.55 -21.76 -29.50
CA VAL A 28 -5.23 -21.15 -29.67
C VAL A 28 -4.29 -22.12 -30.41
N ASN A 29 -4.26 -23.38 -29.97
CA ASN A 29 -3.41 -24.41 -30.57
C ASN A 29 -3.82 -24.69 -32.02
N ALA A 30 -5.09 -24.58 -32.39
CA ALA A 30 -5.57 -24.77 -33.76
C ALA A 30 -5.09 -23.69 -34.76
N PHE A 31 -4.82 -22.47 -34.28
CA PHE A 31 -4.27 -21.40 -35.12
C PHE A 31 -2.75 -21.57 -35.39
N GLU A 32 -2.03 -22.31 -34.57
CA GLU A 32 -0.56 -22.35 -34.59
C GLU A 32 0.01 -22.81 -35.94
N ALA A 33 -0.54 -23.87 -36.51
CA ALA A 33 -0.05 -24.40 -37.80
C ALA A 33 -0.17 -23.38 -38.95
N ASN A 34 -1.25 -22.60 -38.99
CA ASN A 34 -1.45 -21.56 -39.98
C ASN A 34 -0.51 -20.38 -39.79
N LEU A 35 -0.30 -19.95 -38.54
CA LEU A 35 0.57 -18.82 -38.22
C LEU A 35 2.04 -19.12 -38.51
N GLN A 36 2.48 -20.37 -38.32
CA GLN A 36 3.83 -20.79 -38.65
C GLN A 36 4.18 -20.64 -40.13
N THR A 37 3.19 -20.67 -41.00
CA THR A 37 3.39 -20.51 -42.47
C THR A 37 3.52 -19.05 -42.90
N LEU A 38 3.14 -18.09 -42.05
CA LEU A 38 3.22 -16.67 -42.35
C LEU A 38 4.69 -16.19 -42.23
N ASP A 39 5.06 -15.25 -43.08
CA ASP A 39 6.31 -14.52 -42.92
C ASP A 39 6.18 -13.49 -41.76
N ASP A 40 7.30 -12.89 -41.39
CA ASP A 40 7.32 -11.92 -40.29
C ASP A 40 6.46 -10.69 -40.55
N ALA A 41 6.43 -10.19 -41.79
CA ALA A 41 5.63 -9.05 -42.19
C ALA A 41 4.12 -9.33 -42.08
N ALA A 42 3.68 -10.51 -42.53
CA ALA A 42 2.28 -10.94 -42.45
C ALA A 42 1.86 -11.17 -40.97
N LEU A 43 2.76 -11.71 -40.16
CA LEU A 43 2.50 -11.88 -38.71
C LEU A 43 2.37 -10.53 -37.99
N GLN A 44 3.23 -9.57 -38.32
CA GLN A 44 3.16 -8.19 -37.79
C GLN A 44 1.89 -7.46 -38.23
N ALA A 45 1.45 -7.66 -39.49
CA ALA A 45 0.24 -7.05 -40.00
C ALA A 45 -1.04 -7.49 -39.24
N LYS A 46 -1.02 -8.62 -38.53
CA LYS A 46 -2.11 -9.07 -37.69
C LYS A 46 -2.49 -8.05 -36.61
N THR A 47 -1.54 -7.29 -36.10
CA THR A 47 -1.81 -6.21 -35.12
C THR A 47 -2.72 -5.13 -35.66
N SER A 48 -2.48 -4.70 -36.93
CA SER A 48 -3.33 -3.71 -37.59
C SER A 48 -4.71 -4.30 -37.94
N GLU A 49 -4.75 -5.57 -38.33
CA GLU A 49 -6.00 -6.30 -38.57
C GLU A 49 -6.86 -6.34 -37.31
N PHE A 50 -6.28 -6.72 -36.14
CA PHE A 50 -7.01 -6.77 -34.89
C PHE A 50 -7.52 -5.39 -34.45
N LYS A 51 -6.70 -4.34 -34.58
CA LYS A 51 -7.14 -2.95 -34.31
C LYS A 51 -8.33 -2.55 -35.19
N SER A 52 -8.33 -2.94 -36.45
CA SER A 52 -9.43 -2.68 -37.40
C SER A 52 -10.71 -3.45 -37.04
N ARG A 53 -10.59 -4.71 -36.63
CA ARG A 53 -11.72 -5.54 -36.19
C ARG A 53 -12.33 -5.00 -34.90
N LEU A 54 -11.51 -4.55 -33.95
CA LEU A 54 -11.98 -3.88 -32.74
C LEU A 54 -12.69 -2.55 -33.06
N GLY A 55 -12.16 -1.77 -34.02
CA GLY A 55 -12.80 -0.54 -34.50
C GLY A 55 -14.14 -0.81 -35.21
N ALA A 56 -14.32 -2.00 -35.80
CA ALA A 56 -15.57 -2.46 -36.36
C ALA A 56 -16.57 -3.02 -35.33
N GLY A 57 -16.19 -3.07 -34.05
CA GLY A 57 -17.06 -3.49 -32.95
C GLY A 57 -16.95 -4.95 -32.53
N GLU A 58 -15.94 -5.70 -32.98
CA GLU A 58 -15.69 -7.06 -32.51
C GLU A 58 -15.17 -7.03 -31.08
N ALA A 59 -15.61 -7.98 -30.24
CA ALA A 59 -15.20 -8.00 -28.83
C ALA A 59 -13.77 -8.54 -28.65
N LEU A 60 -13.05 -8.02 -27.62
CA LEU A 60 -11.71 -8.51 -27.28
C LEU A 60 -11.68 -10.02 -26.98
N ASP A 61 -12.73 -10.55 -26.36
CA ASP A 61 -12.84 -11.97 -26.03
C ASP A 61 -12.90 -12.86 -27.29
N ASP A 62 -13.50 -12.38 -28.38
CA ASP A 62 -13.60 -13.11 -29.64
C ASP A 62 -12.25 -13.14 -30.38
N ILE A 63 -11.48 -12.05 -30.29
CA ILE A 63 -10.15 -11.94 -30.88
C ILE A 63 -9.09 -12.69 -30.02
N ALA A 64 -9.30 -12.85 -28.73
CA ALA A 64 -8.31 -13.39 -27.79
C ALA A 64 -7.65 -14.72 -28.22
N PRO A 65 -8.37 -15.74 -28.74
CA PRO A 65 -7.70 -17.00 -29.12
C PRO A 65 -6.72 -16.82 -30.27
N GLU A 66 -7.05 -16.03 -31.29
CA GLU A 66 -6.18 -15.74 -32.41
C GLU A 66 -5.02 -14.83 -32.01
N ALA A 67 -5.27 -13.77 -31.24
CA ALA A 67 -4.26 -12.86 -30.71
C ALA A 67 -3.22 -13.60 -29.85
N PHE A 68 -3.66 -14.51 -28.98
CA PHE A 68 -2.75 -15.31 -28.17
C PHE A 68 -1.89 -16.27 -29.01
N ALA A 69 -2.44 -16.82 -30.07
CA ALA A 69 -1.67 -17.62 -31.02
C ALA A 69 -0.61 -16.79 -31.76
N VAL A 70 -0.96 -15.56 -32.17
CA VAL A 70 -0.03 -14.61 -32.81
C VAL A 70 1.10 -14.25 -31.88
N VAL A 71 0.81 -13.91 -30.60
CA VAL A 71 1.84 -13.60 -29.59
C VAL A 71 2.72 -14.80 -29.30
N ARG A 72 2.16 -16.03 -29.25
CA ARG A 72 2.95 -17.27 -29.06
C ARG A 72 3.94 -17.49 -30.19
N GLU A 73 3.50 -17.35 -31.45
CA GLU A 73 4.37 -17.48 -32.61
C GLU A 73 5.44 -16.37 -32.64
N ALA A 74 5.05 -15.12 -32.41
CA ALA A 74 5.95 -13.98 -32.34
C ALA A 74 7.02 -14.18 -31.24
N SER A 75 6.64 -14.68 -30.07
CA SER A 75 7.56 -15.00 -28.98
C SER A 75 8.55 -16.10 -29.37
N THR A 76 8.09 -17.12 -30.08
CA THR A 76 8.95 -18.17 -30.59
C THR A 76 10.00 -17.63 -31.56
N ARG A 77 9.61 -16.70 -32.44
CA ARG A 77 10.52 -16.09 -33.43
C ARG A 77 11.47 -15.08 -32.79
N ALA A 78 10.94 -14.11 -32.03
CA ALA A 78 11.72 -13.00 -31.48
C ALA A 78 12.59 -13.40 -30.29
N MET A 79 12.08 -14.29 -29.42
CA MET A 79 12.69 -14.62 -28.14
C MET A 79 13.15 -16.08 -28.01
N LYS A 80 12.82 -16.94 -28.98
CA LYS A 80 13.01 -18.40 -28.93
C LYS A 80 12.28 -19.07 -27.75
N MET A 81 11.17 -18.48 -27.32
CA MET A 81 10.38 -18.93 -26.16
C MET A 81 8.92 -19.15 -26.59
N ARG A 82 8.46 -20.40 -26.50
CA ARG A 82 7.08 -20.76 -26.80
C ARG A 82 6.27 -20.85 -25.53
N HIS A 83 5.13 -20.17 -25.45
CA HIS A 83 4.21 -20.24 -24.31
C HIS A 83 3.65 -21.65 -24.14
N PHE A 84 3.66 -22.15 -22.91
CA PHE A 84 3.01 -23.41 -22.53
C PHE A 84 1.50 -23.24 -22.40
N ASP A 85 0.75 -24.33 -22.50
CA ASP A 85 -0.70 -24.32 -22.34
C ASP A 85 -1.13 -23.81 -20.94
N ALA A 86 -0.36 -24.12 -19.90
CA ALA A 86 -0.57 -23.59 -18.56
C ALA A 86 -0.46 -22.06 -18.52
N GLN A 87 0.50 -21.50 -19.27
CA GLN A 87 0.67 -20.04 -19.37
C GLN A 87 -0.49 -19.38 -20.11
N ILE A 88 -1.04 -20.02 -21.14
CA ILE A 88 -2.25 -19.50 -21.81
C ILE A 88 -3.45 -19.51 -20.87
N MET A 89 -3.60 -20.55 -20.02
CA MET A 89 -4.65 -20.57 -19.00
C MET A 89 -4.48 -19.43 -17.99
N GLY A 90 -3.24 -19.16 -17.56
CA GLY A 90 -2.92 -17.99 -16.73
C GLY A 90 -3.26 -16.67 -17.41
N ALA A 91 -2.90 -16.52 -18.67
CA ALA A 91 -3.20 -15.35 -19.49
C ALA A 91 -4.71 -15.08 -19.62
N LEU A 92 -5.53 -16.13 -19.77
CA LEU A 92 -6.98 -16.01 -19.80
C LEU A 92 -7.54 -15.52 -18.45
N ALA A 93 -6.98 -16.01 -17.34
CA ALA A 93 -7.37 -15.51 -16.01
C ALA A 93 -7.06 -14.01 -15.86
N LEU A 94 -5.85 -13.59 -16.26
CA LEU A 94 -5.44 -12.18 -16.25
C LEU A 94 -6.34 -11.32 -17.17
N HIS A 95 -6.62 -11.77 -18.38
CA HIS A 95 -7.49 -11.03 -19.29
C HIS A 95 -8.91 -10.83 -18.74
N GLN A 96 -9.40 -11.79 -17.95
CA GLN A 96 -10.71 -11.73 -17.29
C GLN A 96 -10.73 -10.89 -16.01
N GLY A 97 -9.67 -10.16 -15.68
CA GLY A 97 -9.60 -9.35 -14.45
C GLY A 97 -9.53 -10.22 -13.19
N LYS A 98 -8.73 -11.28 -13.21
CA LYS A 98 -8.55 -12.21 -12.08
C LYS A 98 -7.09 -12.32 -11.71
N ILE A 99 -6.84 -12.95 -10.56
CA ILE A 99 -5.49 -13.31 -10.14
C ILE A 99 -5.15 -14.70 -10.69
N ALA A 100 -4.06 -14.79 -11.44
CA ALA A 100 -3.47 -16.05 -11.86
C ALA A 100 -2.44 -16.50 -10.82
N GLU A 101 -2.79 -17.48 -10.00
CA GLU A 101 -1.79 -18.12 -9.13
C GLU A 101 -1.01 -19.14 -9.96
N MET A 102 0.24 -18.82 -10.23
CA MET A 102 1.19 -19.66 -10.95
C MET A 102 2.43 -19.85 -10.10
N GLY A 103 2.85 -21.08 -9.89
CA GLY A 103 4.05 -21.40 -9.11
C GLY A 103 5.25 -20.55 -9.51
N THR A 104 6.15 -20.31 -8.56
CA THR A 104 7.39 -19.58 -8.84
C THR A 104 8.20 -20.36 -9.90
N GLY A 105 8.73 -19.65 -10.91
CA GLY A 105 9.45 -20.28 -12.03
C GLY A 105 8.55 -20.82 -13.17
N GLU A 106 7.23 -20.67 -13.12
CA GLU A 106 6.30 -21.04 -14.21
C GLU A 106 6.26 -20.01 -15.37
N GLY A 107 7.08 -18.96 -15.33
CA GLY A 107 7.18 -17.96 -16.39
C GLY A 107 6.04 -16.94 -16.39
N LYS A 108 5.67 -16.40 -15.24
CA LYS A 108 4.64 -15.36 -15.08
C LYS A 108 4.86 -14.16 -16.00
N THR A 109 6.08 -13.64 -16.08
CA THR A 109 6.44 -12.48 -16.92
C THR A 109 6.11 -12.75 -18.39
N LEU A 110 6.42 -13.96 -18.90
CA LEU A 110 6.07 -14.36 -20.27
C LEU A 110 4.56 -14.54 -20.43
N THR A 111 3.88 -15.09 -19.43
CA THR A 111 2.41 -15.25 -19.42
C THR A 111 1.70 -13.92 -19.56
N ALA A 112 2.17 -12.87 -18.86
CA ALA A 112 1.59 -11.54 -18.91
C ALA A 112 1.61 -10.92 -20.32
N THR A 113 2.54 -11.32 -21.20
CA THR A 113 2.63 -10.74 -22.55
C THR A 113 1.38 -10.96 -23.39
N LEU A 114 0.68 -12.07 -23.18
CA LEU A 114 -0.54 -12.40 -23.91
C LEU A 114 -1.69 -11.43 -23.62
N PRO A 115 -2.14 -11.25 -22.37
CA PRO A 115 -3.21 -10.31 -22.06
C PRO A 115 -2.77 -8.84 -22.18
N VAL A 116 -1.49 -8.51 -21.97
CA VAL A 116 -0.96 -7.16 -22.19
C VAL A 116 -1.13 -6.77 -23.66
N TYR A 117 -0.64 -7.59 -24.60
CA TYR A 117 -0.81 -7.34 -26.02
C TYR A 117 -2.28 -7.18 -26.41
N LEU A 118 -3.12 -8.13 -25.99
CA LEU A 118 -4.54 -8.11 -26.35
C LEU A 118 -5.24 -6.83 -25.87
N ASN A 119 -5.01 -6.40 -24.66
CA ASN A 119 -5.63 -5.18 -24.12
C ASN A 119 -4.99 -3.90 -24.68
N ALA A 120 -3.71 -3.90 -25.04
CA ALA A 120 -3.04 -2.79 -25.68
C ALA A 120 -3.60 -2.48 -27.09
N LEU A 121 -4.21 -3.45 -27.76
CA LEU A 121 -4.90 -3.23 -29.04
C LEU A 121 -5.99 -2.16 -28.97
N THR A 122 -6.57 -1.92 -27.78
CA THR A 122 -7.59 -0.89 -27.57
C THR A 122 -7.06 0.54 -27.69
N GLY A 123 -5.74 0.75 -27.66
CA GLY A 123 -5.10 2.07 -27.68
C GLY A 123 -5.24 2.88 -26.38
N LYS A 124 -5.87 2.32 -25.33
CA LYS A 124 -6.10 3.02 -24.05
C LYS A 124 -4.91 2.96 -23.10
N GLY A 125 -3.85 2.23 -23.45
CA GLY A 125 -2.70 1.97 -22.59
C GLY A 125 -2.91 0.81 -21.60
N VAL A 126 -1.83 0.07 -21.34
CA VAL A 126 -1.80 -1.02 -20.38
C VAL A 126 -0.63 -0.78 -19.43
N HIS A 127 -0.90 -0.84 -18.12
CA HIS A 127 0.13 -0.72 -17.10
C HIS A 127 0.53 -2.11 -16.60
N VAL A 128 1.84 -2.38 -16.56
CA VAL A 128 2.42 -3.58 -15.96
C VAL A 128 3.17 -3.14 -14.71
N VAL A 129 2.61 -3.50 -13.57
CA VAL A 129 3.06 -3.01 -12.27
C VAL A 129 3.99 -4.03 -11.63
N THR A 130 5.17 -3.58 -11.19
CA THR A 130 6.19 -4.38 -10.51
C THR A 130 6.52 -3.80 -9.14
N VAL A 131 7.25 -4.56 -8.32
CA VAL A 131 7.60 -4.14 -6.94
C VAL A 131 8.83 -3.22 -6.86
N ASN A 132 9.62 -3.07 -7.92
CA ASN A 132 10.78 -2.18 -7.92
C ASN A 132 11.24 -1.80 -9.34
N ASP A 133 12.05 -0.74 -9.45
CA ASP A 133 12.56 -0.18 -10.69
C ASP A 133 13.39 -1.18 -11.49
N TYR A 134 14.21 -1.99 -10.81
CA TYR A 134 15.05 -3.00 -11.48
C TYR A 134 14.20 -4.02 -12.24
N LEU A 135 13.12 -4.52 -11.64
CA LEU A 135 12.21 -5.46 -12.31
C LEU A 135 11.43 -4.78 -13.42
N ALA A 136 10.97 -3.54 -13.21
CA ALA A 136 10.28 -2.78 -14.23
C ALA A 136 11.13 -2.61 -15.49
N GLN A 137 12.37 -2.18 -15.32
CA GLN A 137 13.32 -1.99 -16.43
C GLN A 137 13.69 -3.31 -17.10
N ARG A 138 14.11 -4.32 -16.31
CA ARG A 138 14.50 -5.63 -16.81
C ARG A 138 13.40 -6.29 -17.64
N ASP A 139 12.19 -6.31 -17.10
CA ASP A 139 11.07 -7.02 -17.75
C ASP A 139 10.57 -6.23 -18.97
N ALA A 140 10.58 -4.90 -18.93
CA ALA A 140 10.30 -4.08 -20.09
C ALA A 140 11.32 -4.32 -21.22
N GLU A 141 12.62 -4.26 -20.91
CA GLU A 141 13.69 -4.48 -21.91
C GLU A 141 13.60 -5.88 -22.51
N TRP A 142 13.34 -6.88 -21.68
CA TRP A 142 13.25 -8.26 -22.15
C TRP A 142 12.02 -8.50 -23.02
N MET A 143 10.83 -8.05 -22.57
CA MET A 143 9.56 -8.27 -23.29
C MET A 143 9.39 -7.31 -24.47
N SER A 144 10.08 -6.18 -24.51
CA SER A 144 10.09 -5.26 -25.65
C SER A 144 10.48 -5.93 -26.97
N LYS A 145 11.33 -6.96 -26.94
CA LYS A 145 11.69 -7.72 -28.14
C LYS A 145 10.46 -8.32 -28.81
N LEU A 146 9.51 -8.83 -28.02
CA LEU A 146 8.25 -9.39 -28.50
C LEU A 146 7.28 -8.28 -28.92
N TYR A 147 7.08 -7.28 -28.08
CA TYR A 147 6.11 -6.23 -28.35
C TYR A 147 6.51 -5.37 -29.56
N ASN A 148 7.78 -4.99 -29.68
CA ASN A 148 8.30 -4.26 -30.81
C ASN A 148 8.21 -5.07 -32.11
N PHE A 149 8.45 -6.39 -32.06
CA PHE A 149 8.23 -7.28 -33.18
C PHE A 149 6.79 -7.21 -33.69
N LEU A 150 5.80 -7.09 -32.79
CA LEU A 150 4.38 -6.95 -33.10
C LEU A 150 3.94 -5.50 -33.35
N GLY A 151 4.86 -4.54 -33.37
CA GLY A 151 4.58 -3.12 -33.64
C GLY A 151 3.94 -2.34 -32.49
N MET A 152 4.06 -2.84 -31.25
CA MET A 152 3.62 -2.15 -30.04
C MET A 152 4.76 -1.38 -29.41
N LYS A 153 4.47 -0.17 -28.87
CA LYS A 153 5.45 0.66 -28.16
C LYS A 153 5.43 0.31 -26.67
N VAL A 154 6.63 0.24 -26.08
CA VAL A 154 6.82 -0.01 -24.66
C VAL A 154 7.51 1.19 -24.03
N GLY A 155 6.95 1.69 -22.94
CA GLY A 155 7.53 2.70 -22.07
C GLY A 155 7.88 2.10 -20.70
N VAL A 156 8.81 2.73 -20.00
CA VAL A 156 9.20 2.39 -18.64
C VAL A 156 9.09 3.62 -17.77
N ASN A 157 8.40 3.50 -16.66
CA ASN A 157 8.25 4.54 -15.66
C ASN A 157 9.04 4.15 -14.40
N LEU A 158 10.13 4.86 -14.16
CA LEU A 158 11.05 4.65 -13.04
C LEU A 158 11.04 5.86 -12.11
N SER A 159 11.53 5.66 -10.90
CA SER A 159 11.78 6.75 -9.96
C SER A 159 12.78 7.76 -10.55
N GLN A 160 12.63 9.03 -10.18
CA GLN A 160 13.53 10.13 -10.59
C GLN A 160 13.61 10.42 -12.11
N MET A 161 12.68 9.92 -12.93
CA MET A 161 12.59 10.32 -14.33
C MET A 161 12.03 11.74 -14.47
N ASP A 162 12.54 12.46 -15.46
CA ASP A 162 11.99 13.78 -15.82
C ASP A 162 10.58 13.67 -16.40
N HIS A 163 9.86 14.78 -16.35
CA HIS A 163 8.47 14.89 -16.76
C HIS A 163 8.23 14.46 -18.22
N THR A 164 9.07 14.92 -19.15
CA THR A 164 8.91 14.64 -20.58
C THR A 164 9.12 13.16 -20.90
N THR A 165 10.08 12.54 -20.23
CA THR A 165 10.34 11.11 -20.35
C THR A 165 9.19 10.29 -19.78
N LYS A 166 8.60 10.70 -18.65
CA LYS A 166 7.39 10.06 -18.08
C LYS A 166 6.20 10.20 -19.02
N GLN A 167 5.95 11.37 -19.60
CA GLN A 167 4.87 11.55 -20.59
C GLN A 167 5.04 10.61 -21.77
N ALA A 168 6.26 10.51 -22.32
CA ALA A 168 6.55 9.60 -23.42
C ALA A 168 6.33 8.13 -23.03
N ALA A 169 6.68 7.73 -21.78
CA ALA A 169 6.45 6.40 -21.27
C ALA A 169 4.96 6.07 -21.16
N TYR A 170 4.15 6.99 -20.64
CA TYR A 170 2.69 6.80 -20.56
C TYR A 170 1.98 6.91 -21.92
N ALA A 171 2.56 7.60 -22.88
CA ALA A 171 2.06 7.66 -24.26
C ALA A 171 2.27 6.35 -25.03
N ALA A 172 3.11 5.44 -24.55
CA ALA A 172 3.31 4.11 -25.14
C ALA A 172 2.05 3.23 -25.03
N ASP A 173 1.95 2.16 -25.84
CA ASP A 173 0.85 1.20 -25.75
C ASP A 173 0.90 0.40 -24.43
N ILE A 174 2.10 0.17 -23.91
CA ILE A 174 2.38 -0.62 -22.73
C ILE A 174 3.38 0.14 -21.87
N THR A 175 3.07 0.35 -20.59
CA THR A 175 3.95 1.04 -19.64
C THR A 175 4.28 0.13 -18.47
N TYR A 176 5.56 -0.18 -18.29
CA TYR A 176 6.08 -0.86 -17.12
C TYR A 176 6.45 0.17 -16.06
N GLY A 177 6.21 -0.12 -14.79
CA GLY A 177 6.61 0.76 -13.70
C GLY A 177 6.36 0.13 -12.33
N THR A 178 6.75 0.84 -11.28
CA THR A 178 6.51 0.39 -9.91
C THR A 178 5.15 0.84 -9.42
N ASN A 179 4.59 0.09 -8.46
CA ASN A 179 3.35 0.45 -7.79
C ASN A 179 3.40 1.86 -7.20
N ASN A 180 4.53 2.23 -6.58
CA ASN A 180 4.74 3.54 -5.99
C ASN A 180 4.68 4.65 -7.05
N GLU A 181 5.45 4.51 -8.15
CA GLU A 181 5.52 5.55 -9.18
C GLU A 181 4.18 5.77 -9.90
N PHE A 182 3.44 4.68 -10.19
CA PHE A 182 2.10 4.83 -10.75
C PHE A 182 1.16 5.59 -9.80
N GLY A 183 1.22 5.30 -8.50
CA GLY A 183 0.40 5.98 -7.52
C GLY A 183 0.84 7.42 -7.26
N PHE A 184 2.14 7.69 -7.18
CA PHE A 184 2.65 9.04 -7.03
C PHE A 184 2.39 9.91 -8.28
N ASP A 185 2.51 9.34 -9.47
CA ASP A 185 2.17 10.08 -10.71
C ASP A 185 0.68 10.44 -10.75
N TYR A 186 -0.21 9.55 -10.27
CA TYR A 186 -1.62 9.88 -10.11
C TYR A 186 -1.83 11.07 -9.16
N LEU A 187 -1.16 11.07 -8.02
CA LEU A 187 -1.26 12.19 -7.08
C LEU A 187 -0.68 13.48 -7.69
N ARG A 188 0.48 13.41 -8.36
CA ARG A 188 1.11 14.55 -9.05
C ARG A 188 0.20 15.12 -10.13
N ASP A 189 -0.42 14.27 -10.94
CA ASP A 189 -1.33 14.69 -12.01
C ASP A 189 -2.58 15.44 -11.51
N ASN A 190 -2.95 15.19 -10.25
CA ASN A 190 -4.04 15.93 -9.60
C ASN A 190 -3.57 17.16 -8.80
N MET A 191 -2.29 17.51 -8.89
CA MET A 191 -1.71 18.72 -8.31
C MET A 191 -1.20 19.70 -9.36
N VAL A 192 -1.18 19.33 -10.66
CA VAL A 192 -0.70 20.19 -11.75
C VAL A 192 -1.63 21.37 -11.98
N GLN A 193 -1.07 22.49 -12.48
CA GLN A 193 -1.82 23.70 -12.78
C GLN A 193 -2.30 23.78 -14.24
N ASP A 194 -1.69 22.97 -15.12
CA ASP A 194 -2.05 22.89 -16.53
C ASP A 194 -2.23 21.43 -16.96
N LEU A 195 -3.17 21.19 -17.88
CA LEU A 195 -3.44 19.86 -18.43
C LEU A 195 -2.23 19.23 -19.12
N ASP A 196 -1.41 20.04 -19.77
CA ASP A 196 -0.22 19.60 -20.49
C ASP A 196 0.88 19.08 -19.56
N GLN A 197 0.78 19.38 -18.27
CA GLN A 197 1.69 18.86 -17.24
C GLN A 197 1.31 17.45 -16.74
N ARG A 198 0.17 16.92 -17.15
CA ARG A 198 -0.22 15.55 -16.79
C ARG A 198 0.60 14.54 -17.56
N VAL A 199 0.97 13.46 -16.86
CA VAL A 199 1.73 12.36 -17.47
C VAL A 199 0.83 11.15 -17.78
N GLN A 200 -0.17 10.84 -16.95
CA GLN A 200 -1.04 9.69 -17.13
C GLN A 200 -2.18 10.00 -18.11
N ARG A 201 -2.55 9.00 -18.95
CA ARG A 201 -3.66 9.11 -19.90
C ARG A 201 -4.99 8.61 -19.35
N GLY A 202 -4.94 7.71 -18.39
CA GLY A 202 -6.09 7.05 -17.80
C GLY A 202 -5.77 5.66 -17.29
N LEU A 203 -6.67 5.11 -16.50
CA LEU A 203 -6.50 3.84 -15.77
C LEU A 203 -7.36 2.74 -16.41
N ALA A 204 -7.01 2.33 -17.65
CA ALA A 204 -7.81 1.36 -18.40
C ALA A 204 -7.60 -0.08 -17.93
N TYR A 205 -6.35 -0.56 -17.91
CA TYR A 205 -6.03 -1.92 -17.51
C TYR A 205 -4.67 -1.98 -16.82
N ALA A 206 -4.61 -2.67 -15.68
CA ALA A 206 -3.37 -2.99 -15.00
C ALA A 206 -3.20 -4.49 -14.77
N ILE A 207 -1.97 -4.97 -14.95
CA ILE A 207 -1.51 -6.27 -14.46
C ILE A 207 -0.51 -6.02 -13.36
N VAL A 208 -0.78 -6.55 -12.17
CA VAL A 208 0.10 -6.42 -11.00
C VAL A 208 0.92 -7.71 -10.87
N ASP A 209 2.24 -7.62 -11.08
CA ASP A 209 3.13 -8.75 -10.81
C ASP A 209 3.46 -8.80 -9.32
N GLU A 210 3.59 -10.02 -8.78
CA GLU A 210 3.71 -10.25 -7.35
C GLU A 210 2.59 -9.53 -6.57
N VAL A 211 1.35 -9.73 -7.02
CA VAL A 211 0.15 -9.01 -6.53
C VAL A 211 -0.05 -9.12 -5.02
N ASP A 212 0.39 -10.19 -4.40
CA ASP A 212 0.34 -10.40 -2.96
C ASP A 212 1.33 -9.49 -2.19
N SER A 213 2.48 -9.13 -2.78
CA SER A 213 3.34 -8.11 -2.19
C SER A 213 2.69 -6.75 -2.23
N ILE A 214 2.23 -6.35 -3.42
CA ILE A 214 1.76 -4.99 -3.66
C ILE A 214 0.41 -4.75 -2.98
N LEU A 215 -0.55 -5.67 -3.13
CA LEU A 215 -1.92 -5.45 -2.66
C LEU A 215 -2.19 -5.97 -1.24
N ILE A 216 -1.25 -6.70 -0.63
CA ILE A 216 -1.38 -7.18 0.75
C ILE A 216 -0.28 -6.62 1.66
N ASP A 217 1.01 -6.86 1.33
CA ASP A 217 2.11 -6.46 2.23
C ASP A 217 2.33 -4.96 2.23
N GLU A 218 2.46 -4.36 1.05
CA GLU A 218 2.68 -2.91 0.90
C GLU A 218 1.39 -2.09 1.06
N ALA A 219 0.23 -2.72 0.97
CA ALA A 219 -1.07 -2.06 1.10
C ALA A 219 -1.48 -1.78 2.56
N ARG A 220 -0.55 -1.80 3.49
CA ARG A 220 -0.76 -1.38 4.88
C ARG A 220 -0.60 0.12 5.06
N THR A 221 0.09 0.78 4.14
CA THR A 221 0.44 2.19 4.21
C THR A 221 -0.11 2.95 3.01
N PRO A 222 -0.65 4.16 3.17
CA PRO A 222 -0.97 5.02 2.05
C PRO A 222 0.29 5.58 1.39
N LEU A 223 0.15 5.97 0.14
CA LEU A 223 1.11 6.84 -0.54
C LEU A 223 0.84 8.27 -0.09
N ILE A 224 1.87 8.96 0.37
CA ILE A 224 1.75 10.33 0.85
C ILE A 224 2.78 11.20 0.13
N ILE A 225 2.31 12.30 -0.42
CA ILE A 225 3.15 13.42 -0.85
C ILE A 225 3.06 14.48 0.24
N SER A 226 4.19 14.83 0.83
CA SER A 226 4.27 15.84 1.88
C SER A 226 5.26 16.96 1.51
N GLY A 227 5.03 18.13 2.05
CA GLY A 227 5.90 19.31 1.93
C GLY A 227 6.25 19.87 3.28
N GLN A 228 7.14 20.85 3.32
CA GLN A 228 7.58 21.45 4.58
C GLN A 228 6.42 22.09 5.37
N ALA A 229 6.34 21.78 6.66
CA ALA A 229 5.52 22.44 7.65
C ALA A 229 6.37 23.27 8.61
N GLU A 230 5.75 23.80 9.67
CA GLU A 230 6.43 24.61 10.69
C GLU A 230 7.56 23.86 11.40
N ASP A 231 8.59 24.63 11.84
CA ASP A 231 9.80 24.10 12.49
C ASP A 231 9.60 23.91 14.01
N HIS A 232 9.43 22.68 14.43
CA HIS A 232 9.34 22.29 15.85
C HIS A 232 10.60 21.58 16.38
N THR A 233 11.74 21.74 15.71
CA THR A 233 13.01 21.07 16.06
C THR A 233 13.42 21.24 17.54
N ASP A 234 13.27 22.44 18.09
CA ASP A 234 13.61 22.73 19.49
C ASP A 234 12.76 21.93 20.48
N LEU A 235 11.49 21.66 20.13
CA LEU A 235 10.57 20.90 20.96
C LEU A 235 10.97 19.42 21.02
N TYR A 236 11.34 18.82 19.88
CA TYR A 236 11.85 17.45 19.83
C TYR A 236 13.12 17.26 20.64
N ILE A 237 14.05 18.20 20.60
CA ILE A 237 15.30 18.16 21.38
C ILE A 237 15.00 18.21 22.89
N LYS A 238 14.09 19.08 23.33
CA LYS A 238 13.70 19.20 24.73
C LYS A 238 13.01 17.92 25.23
N ILE A 239 12.04 17.42 24.49
CA ILE A 239 11.24 16.26 24.89
C ILE A 239 12.05 14.95 24.82
N ASN A 240 13.06 14.86 23.99
CA ASN A 240 13.93 13.68 23.91
C ASN A 240 14.60 13.30 25.25
N ALA A 241 14.74 14.25 26.17
CA ALA A 241 15.27 13.96 27.49
C ALA A 241 14.24 13.26 28.41
N LEU A 242 12.94 13.44 28.17
CA LEU A 242 11.87 12.97 29.06
C LEU A 242 11.89 11.45 29.32
N PRO A 243 12.08 10.55 28.34
CA PRO A 243 12.09 9.10 28.57
C PRO A 243 13.17 8.65 29.58
N SER A 244 14.28 9.39 29.68
CA SER A 244 15.36 9.07 30.62
C SER A 244 15.00 9.29 32.10
N TYR A 245 13.97 10.07 32.38
CA TYR A 245 13.48 10.36 33.72
C TYR A 245 12.33 9.47 34.16
N LEU A 246 11.74 8.70 33.23
CA LEU A 246 10.60 7.84 33.47
C LEU A 246 11.05 6.38 33.59
N GLU A 247 10.42 5.63 34.49
CA GLU A 247 10.70 4.21 34.72
C GLU A 247 9.67 3.33 34.00
N LEU A 248 10.16 2.26 33.34
CA LEU A 248 9.32 1.26 32.68
C LEU A 248 8.63 0.37 33.71
N GLN A 249 7.30 0.26 33.64
CA GLN A 249 6.51 -0.72 34.37
C GLN A 249 6.67 -2.10 33.72
N ILE A 250 6.89 -3.11 34.53
CA ILE A 250 6.95 -4.51 34.07
C ILE A 250 5.70 -5.23 34.53
N GLY A 251 4.99 -5.81 33.58
CA GLY A 251 3.72 -6.51 33.77
C GLY A 251 2.51 -5.62 33.46
N GLU A 252 1.48 -6.25 32.93
CA GLU A 252 0.22 -5.61 32.50
C GLU A 252 -0.73 -5.55 33.71
N GLU A 253 -1.26 -4.37 34.01
CA GLU A 253 -2.26 -4.21 35.07
C GLU A 253 -3.59 -4.77 34.61
N LYS A 254 -4.10 -5.78 35.32
CA LYS A 254 -5.43 -6.36 35.07
C LYS A 254 -6.49 -5.58 35.82
N ALA A 255 -7.74 -5.70 35.39
CA ALA A 255 -8.90 -5.03 35.99
C ALA A 255 -9.09 -5.34 37.50
N ASP A 256 -8.41 -6.35 38.04
CA ASP A 256 -8.40 -6.74 39.47
C ASP A 256 -7.19 -6.17 40.22
N GLY A 257 -6.38 -5.30 39.60
CA GLY A 257 -5.17 -4.72 40.18
C GLY A 257 -4.00 -5.71 40.28
N THR A 258 -4.10 -6.90 39.66
CA THR A 258 -3.03 -7.91 39.65
C THR A 258 -2.29 -7.89 38.32
N GLY A 259 -1.05 -8.39 38.32
CA GLY A 259 -0.27 -8.57 37.09
C GLY A 259 0.93 -7.62 36.95
N VAL A 260 1.00 -6.55 37.72
CA VAL A 260 2.15 -5.67 37.80
C VAL A 260 3.27 -6.35 38.60
N ILE A 261 4.41 -6.62 37.92
CA ILE A 261 5.61 -7.22 38.55
C ILE A 261 6.48 -6.13 39.17
N LYS A 262 6.64 -5.01 38.48
CA LYS A 262 7.35 -3.82 38.93
C LYS A 262 6.54 -2.60 38.51
N ALA A 263 6.09 -1.79 39.45
CA ALA A 263 5.42 -0.52 39.14
C ALA A 263 6.40 0.46 38.47
N GLY A 264 5.89 1.27 37.54
CA GLY A 264 6.65 2.25 36.78
C GLY A 264 5.78 3.41 36.31
N ASP A 265 6.40 4.35 35.62
CA ASP A 265 5.74 5.56 35.11
C ASP A 265 5.04 5.32 33.75
N TYR A 266 5.50 4.32 32.99
CA TYR A 266 4.89 3.94 31.72
C TYR A 266 5.05 2.45 31.45
N TRP A 267 4.19 1.89 30.63
CA TRP A 267 4.26 0.50 30.19
C TRP A 267 4.15 0.39 28.66
N VAL A 268 4.69 -0.70 28.11
CA VAL A 268 4.80 -0.93 26.68
C VAL A 268 3.97 -2.14 26.30
N ASP A 269 3.06 -1.98 25.37
CA ASP A 269 2.38 -3.09 24.72
C ASP A 269 3.10 -3.45 23.41
N GLU A 270 3.95 -4.46 23.46
CA GLU A 270 4.67 -4.96 22.29
C GLU A 270 3.72 -5.51 21.21
N LYS A 271 2.49 -5.90 21.55
CA LYS A 271 1.53 -6.47 20.59
C LYS A 271 0.87 -5.39 19.75
N SER A 272 0.54 -4.25 20.37
CA SER A 272 -0.05 -3.11 19.70
C SER A 272 0.99 -2.06 19.29
N GLN A 273 2.25 -2.24 19.67
CA GLN A 273 3.35 -1.29 19.48
C GLN A 273 3.05 0.09 20.09
N GLN A 274 2.42 0.10 21.26
CA GLN A 274 2.01 1.32 21.97
C GLN A 274 2.73 1.46 23.30
N VAL A 275 2.83 2.72 23.73
CA VAL A 275 3.32 3.10 25.05
C VAL A 275 2.23 3.87 25.77
N TYR A 276 2.00 3.55 27.04
CA TYR A 276 1.00 4.18 27.88
C TYR A 276 1.63 4.71 29.14
N LEU A 277 1.29 5.94 29.52
CA LEU A 277 1.66 6.49 30.83
C LEU A 277 0.71 5.94 31.90
N THR A 278 1.25 5.68 33.08
CA THR A 278 0.43 5.39 34.29
C THR A 278 -0.04 6.69 34.94
N GLU A 279 -1.00 6.65 35.88
CA GLU A 279 -1.42 7.88 36.59
C GLU A 279 -0.23 8.61 37.24
N GLN A 280 0.68 7.88 37.88
CA GLN A 280 1.91 8.47 38.44
C GLN A 280 2.84 9.00 37.34
N GLY A 281 2.88 8.33 36.21
CA GLY A 281 3.66 8.73 35.04
C GLY A 281 3.16 10.03 34.44
N HIS A 282 1.85 10.28 34.42
CA HIS A 282 1.28 11.54 33.97
C HIS A 282 1.73 12.72 34.82
N ASP A 283 1.53 12.63 36.14
CA ASP A 283 1.93 13.69 37.09
C ASP A 283 3.44 14.00 37.02
N LYS A 284 4.23 12.93 36.88
CA LYS A 284 5.67 13.05 36.75
C LYS A 284 6.11 13.65 35.42
N ALA A 285 5.47 13.25 34.32
CA ALA A 285 5.74 13.79 32.99
C ALA A 285 5.41 15.28 32.93
N GLU A 286 4.23 15.72 33.44
CA GLU A 286 3.86 17.13 33.53
C GLU A 286 4.89 17.94 34.34
N THR A 287 5.32 17.43 35.50
CA THR A 287 6.36 18.07 36.32
C THR A 287 7.68 18.23 35.55
N ILE A 288 8.10 17.21 34.81
CA ILE A 288 9.35 17.26 34.04
C ILE A 288 9.21 18.21 32.85
N LEU A 289 8.06 18.22 32.15
CA LEU A 289 7.80 19.12 31.02
C LEU A 289 7.81 20.60 31.45
N VAL A 290 7.31 20.92 32.65
CA VAL A 290 7.41 22.27 33.23
C VAL A 290 8.88 22.60 33.47
N GLN A 291 9.68 21.69 34.06
CA GLN A 291 11.12 21.90 34.26
C GLN A 291 11.90 22.09 32.96
N LEU A 292 11.51 21.39 31.89
CA LEU A 292 12.10 21.51 30.55
C LEU A 292 11.64 22.78 29.80
N GLY A 293 10.69 23.51 30.36
CA GLY A 293 10.09 24.70 29.72
C GLY A 293 9.31 24.38 28.47
N ALA A 294 8.69 23.21 28.43
CA ALA A 294 7.80 22.75 27.34
C ALA A 294 6.33 22.87 27.73
N LEU A 295 5.99 22.95 29.00
CA LEU A 295 4.64 23.12 29.53
C LEU A 295 4.66 24.28 30.56
N ASN A 296 3.57 25.07 30.64
CA ASN A 296 3.45 26.11 31.68
C ASN A 296 3.05 25.50 33.01
N ASP A 297 3.45 26.13 34.10
CA ASP A 297 3.09 25.70 35.45
C ASP A 297 1.57 25.79 35.65
N GLY A 298 0.95 24.69 36.05
CA GLY A 298 -0.50 24.58 36.24
C GLY A 298 -1.30 24.19 35.03
N ASP A 299 -0.69 24.06 33.85
CA ASP A 299 -1.35 23.53 32.63
C ASP A 299 -1.31 21.99 32.61
N SER A 300 -2.40 21.37 32.16
CA SER A 300 -2.43 19.92 31.95
C SER A 300 -1.95 19.54 30.53
N LEU A 301 -1.21 18.47 30.45
CA LEU A 301 -0.79 17.87 29.17
C LEU A 301 -1.98 17.52 28.27
N TYR A 302 -3.15 17.24 28.87
CA TYR A 302 -4.38 16.89 28.17
C TYR A 302 -5.27 18.08 27.82
N ALA A 303 -4.85 19.29 28.11
CA ALA A 303 -5.60 20.47 27.68
C ALA A 303 -5.63 20.57 26.15
N PRO A 304 -6.72 21.03 25.52
CA PRO A 304 -6.83 21.12 24.06
C PRO A 304 -5.68 21.86 23.38
N GLN A 305 -5.11 22.88 24.02
CA GLN A 305 -3.96 23.63 23.53
C GLN A 305 -2.65 22.83 23.55
N ASN A 306 -2.56 21.76 24.36
CA ASN A 306 -1.35 20.97 24.57
C ASN A 306 -1.38 19.62 23.82
N ILE A 307 -2.36 19.39 22.94
CA ILE A 307 -2.48 18.14 22.18
C ILE A 307 -1.23 17.85 21.36
N THR A 308 -0.65 18.86 20.72
CA THR A 308 0.61 18.71 19.97
C THR A 308 1.76 18.29 20.89
N LEU A 309 1.88 18.89 22.07
CA LEU A 309 2.90 18.50 23.05
C LEU A 309 2.72 17.05 23.50
N MET A 310 1.48 16.62 23.73
CA MET A 310 1.17 15.23 24.09
C MET A 310 1.63 14.26 22.99
N HIS A 311 1.40 14.58 21.71
CA HIS A 311 1.89 13.78 20.59
C HIS A 311 3.42 13.64 20.60
N HIS A 312 4.16 14.72 20.82
CA HIS A 312 5.61 14.69 20.90
C HIS A 312 6.10 13.82 22.06
N VAL A 313 5.44 13.87 23.23
CA VAL A 313 5.76 13.03 24.39
C VAL A 313 5.61 11.54 24.05
N TYR A 314 4.50 11.16 23.46
CA TYR A 314 4.30 9.77 23.06
C TYR A 314 5.24 9.34 21.94
N ALA A 315 5.53 10.21 20.97
CA ALA A 315 6.52 9.93 19.93
C ALA A 315 7.92 9.67 20.52
N ALA A 316 8.35 10.47 21.50
CA ALA A 316 9.63 10.28 22.19
C ALA A 316 9.66 8.96 22.99
N LEU A 317 8.60 8.66 23.75
CA LEU A 317 8.51 7.41 24.51
C LEU A 317 8.53 6.19 23.58
N ARG A 318 7.81 6.23 22.46
CA ARG A 318 7.82 5.16 21.44
C ARG A 318 9.19 5.00 20.80
N ALA A 319 9.83 6.10 20.41
CA ALA A 319 11.17 6.09 19.81
C ALA A 319 12.19 5.41 20.71
N HIS A 320 12.13 5.64 22.02
CA HIS A 320 13.07 5.05 22.97
C HIS A 320 12.75 3.61 23.36
N SER A 321 11.47 3.24 23.43
CA SER A 321 11.02 1.94 23.98
C SER A 321 10.82 0.85 22.91
N LEU A 322 10.41 1.23 21.69
CA LEU A 322 9.99 0.29 20.65
C LEU A 322 10.87 0.29 19.40
N TYR A 323 11.61 1.38 19.16
CA TYR A 323 12.42 1.55 17.96
C TYR A 323 13.90 1.41 18.27
N HIS A 324 14.51 0.34 17.78
CA HIS A 324 15.91 -0.01 18.04
C HIS A 324 16.74 0.07 16.75
N ARG A 325 17.94 0.61 16.90
CA ARG A 325 18.90 0.68 15.82
C ARG A 325 19.26 -0.73 15.32
N ASP A 326 19.48 -0.89 14.02
CA ASP A 326 19.79 -2.14 13.32
C ASP A 326 18.64 -3.18 13.32
N GLN A 327 17.47 -2.81 13.84
CA GLN A 327 16.23 -3.59 13.76
C GLN A 327 15.19 -2.87 12.89
N GLN A 328 14.61 -1.78 13.38
CA GLN A 328 13.60 -1.00 12.67
C GLN A 328 14.21 0.07 11.78
N TYR A 329 15.44 0.49 12.05
CA TYR A 329 16.15 1.49 11.25
C TYR A 329 17.67 1.32 11.34
N VAL A 330 18.37 1.93 10.39
CA VAL A 330 19.83 2.10 10.41
C VAL A 330 20.17 3.59 10.33
N VAL A 331 21.34 3.96 10.86
CA VAL A 331 21.85 5.32 10.71
C VAL A 331 23.00 5.32 9.71
N GLN A 332 22.82 5.98 8.58
CA GLN A 332 23.82 6.12 7.52
C GLN A 332 23.89 7.59 7.10
N ASN A 333 25.09 8.11 6.88
CA ASN A 333 25.33 9.50 6.44
C ASN A 333 24.68 10.57 7.33
N LYS A 334 24.49 10.32 8.61
CA LYS A 334 23.75 11.15 9.58
C LYS A 334 22.24 11.25 9.29
N GLU A 335 21.69 10.27 8.63
CA GLU A 335 20.25 10.13 8.41
C GLU A 335 19.75 8.83 8.99
N VAL A 336 18.52 8.84 9.47
CA VAL A 336 17.78 7.65 9.89
C VAL A 336 17.09 7.06 8.68
N ILE A 337 17.41 5.82 8.32
CA ILE A 337 16.82 5.11 7.20
C ILE A 337 16.01 3.94 7.73
N ILE A 338 14.75 3.87 7.40
CA ILE A 338 13.83 2.82 7.83
C ILE A 338 14.24 1.48 7.20
N VAL A 339 14.18 0.41 7.98
CA VAL A 339 14.26 -0.97 7.50
C VAL A 339 12.84 -1.50 7.40
N ASP A 340 12.43 -1.90 6.22
CA ASP A 340 11.12 -2.53 6.03
C ASP A 340 11.06 -3.87 6.77
N GLU A 341 10.14 -3.99 7.69
CA GLU A 341 9.99 -5.15 8.56
C GLU A 341 9.70 -6.44 7.78
N PHE A 342 9.02 -6.34 6.62
CA PHE A 342 8.64 -7.48 5.81
C PHE A 342 9.70 -7.90 4.80
N THR A 343 10.33 -6.91 4.17
CA THR A 343 11.30 -7.18 3.10
C THR A 343 12.74 -7.13 3.61
N GLY A 344 12.98 -6.53 4.77
CA GLY A 344 14.31 -6.29 5.33
C GLY A 344 15.14 -5.30 4.49
N ARG A 345 14.49 -4.52 3.60
CA ARG A 345 15.14 -3.55 2.71
C ARG A 345 15.22 -2.19 3.35
N LEU A 346 16.26 -1.44 3.01
CA LEU A 346 16.38 -0.03 3.36
C LEU A 346 15.40 0.79 2.52
N MET A 347 14.58 1.57 3.19
CA MET A 347 13.60 2.45 2.58
C MET A 347 14.15 3.87 2.55
N GLN A 348 15.01 4.19 1.59
CA GLN A 348 15.54 5.54 1.43
C GLN A 348 14.41 6.53 1.07
N GLY A 349 14.45 7.71 1.70
CA GLY A 349 13.45 8.76 1.49
C GLY A 349 12.10 8.50 2.14
N ARG A 350 11.91 7.37 2.84
CA ARG A 350 10.72 7.11 3.64
C ARG A 350 10.92 7.58 5.08
N ARG A 351 9.89 8.16 5.67
CA ARG A 351 9.89 8.64 7.05
C ARG A 351 8.68 8.09 7.78
N TRP A 352 8.78 7.94 9.09
CA TRP A 352 7.63 7.64 9.92
C TRP A 352 6.80 8.91 10.14
N SER A 353 5.49 8.78 10.19
CA SER A 353 4.53 9.85 10.47
C SER A 353 4.50 10.24 11.95
N ASP A 354 3.70 11.24 12.26
CA ASP A 354 3.34 11.68 13.61
C ASP A 354 4.55 12.03 14.50
N GLY A 355 5.54 12.71 13.94
CA GLY A 355 6.71 13.14 14.68
C GLY A 355 7.64 12.02 15.17
N LEU A 356 7.32 10.75 14.86
CA LEU A 356 8.13 9.62 15.35
C LEU A 356 9.51 9.58 14.67
N HIS A 357 9.60 9.91 13.39
CA HIS A 357 10.90 9.92 12.70
C HIS A 357 11.81 10.98 13.32
N GLN A 358 11.28 12.17 13.57
CA GLN A 358 11.97 13.26 14.26
C GLN A 358 12.37 12.88 15.70
N ALA A 359 11.49 12.16 16.39
CA ALA A 359 11.81 11.64 17.73
C ALA A 359 12.96 10.62 17.69
N VAL A 360 13.05 9.79 16.66
CA VAL A 360 14.18 8.86 16.44
C VAL A 360 15.43 9.62 16.01
N GLU A 361 15.32 10.64 15.15
CA GLU A 361 16.43 11.54 14.80
C GLU A 361 16.98 12.25 16.06
N ALA A 362 16.10 12.75 16.92
CA ALA A 362 16.49 13.34 18.21
C ALA A 362 17.18 12.33 19.13
N LYS A 363 16.67 11.09 19.20
CA LYS A 363 17.26 9.99 19.98
C LYS A 363 18.66 9.64 19.51
N GLU A 364 18.90 9.57 18.20
CA GLU A 364 20.20 9.23 17.61
C GLU A 364 21.16 10.43 17.52
N GLY A 365 20.69 11.64 17.87
CA GLY A 365 21.50 12.86 17.82
C GLY A 365 21.91 13.26 16.40
N VAL A 366 21.12 12.89 15.40
CA VAL A 366 21.29 13.32 14.01
C VAL A 366 20.50 14.60 13.75
N PRO A 367 20.78 15.36 12.67
CA PRO A 367 19.99 16.55 12.35
C PRO A 367 18.51 16.19 12.21
N ILE A 368 17.66 16.88 12.97
CA ILE A 368 16.21 16.72 12.90
C ILE A 368 15.70 17.49 11.70
N GLN A 369 14.95 16.84 10.83
CA GLN A 369 14.32 17.50 9.69
C GLN A 369 12.90 17.95 10.07
N ASN A 370 12.44 19.06 9.47
CA ASN A 370 11.13 19.63 9.75
C ASN A 370 10.00 18.63 9.57
N GLU A 371 8.90 18.82 10.28
CA GLU A 371 7.64 18.10 10.02
C GLU A 371 7.13 18.45 8.63
N ASN A 372 6.48 17.49 8.01
CA ASN A 372 5.94 17.68 6.68
C ASN A 372 4.43 17.68 6.73
N GLN A 373 3.81 18.67 6.08
CA GLN A 373 2.38 18.70 5.86
C GLN A 373 2.00 17.76 4.70
N THR A 374 0.94 16.97 4.88
CA THR A 374 0.40 16.13 3.81
C THR A 374 -0.23 16.99 2.71
N LEU A 375 0.32 16.90 1.49
CA LEU A 375 -0.19 17.59 0.32
C LEU A 375 -1.23 16.75 -0.43
N ALA A 376 -0.94 15.46 -0.59
CA ALA A 376 -1.82 14.50 -1.22
C ALA A 376 -1.57 13.10 -0.67
N THR A 377 -2.60 12.29 -0.59
CA THR A 377 -2.50 10.93 -0.11
C THR A 377 -3.48 10.02 -0.83
N ILE A 378 -3.13 8.75 -1.00
CA ILE A 378 -4.04 7.71 -1.49
C ILE A 378 -3.55 6.34 -1.00
N THR A 379 -4.47 5.45 -0.64
CA THR A 379 -4.12 4.05 -0.36
C THR A 379 -3.96 3.26 -1.65
N PHE A 380 -3.10 2.22 -1.64
CA PHE A 380 -2.98 1.31 -2.78
C PHE A 380 -4.31 0.67 -3.13
N GLN A 381 -5.12 0.34 -2.12
CA GLN A 381 -6.44 -0.23 -2.31
C GLN A 381 -7.30 0.67 -3.18
N ASN A 382 -7.40 1.96 -2.83
CA ASN A 382 -8.22 2.91 -3.56
C ASN A 382 -7.63 3.27 -4.92
N TYR A 383 -6.29 3.35 -5.04
CA TYR A 383 -5.64 3.58 -6.32
C TYR A 383 -5.91 2.45 -7.33
N PHE A 384 -5.65 1.19 -6.95
CA PHE A 384 -5.84 0.07 -7.87
C PHE A 384 -7.32 -0.24 -8.17
N ARG A 385 -8.24 0.13 -7.28
CA ARG A 385 -9.69 0.02 -7.53
C ARG A 385 -10.20 1.00 -8.59
N MET A 386 -9.43 2.04 -8.95
CA MET A 386 -9.79 2.99 -10.01
C MET A 386 -9.58 2.43 -11.42
N TYR A 387 -8.78 1.38 -11.60
CA TYR A 387 -8.59 0.78 -12.91
C TYR A 387 -9.90 0.17 -13.43
N GLY A 388 -10.22 0.45 -14.69
CA GLY A 388 -11.39 -0.14 -15.34
C GLY A 388 -11.31 -1.67 -15.38
N LYS A 389 -10.10 -2.23 -15.50
CA LYS A 389 -9.80 -3.65 -15.35
C LYS A 389 -8.50 -3.83 -14.57
N LEU A 390 -8.56 -4.62 -13.52
CA LEU A 390 -7.41 -5.00 -12.70
C LEU A 390 -7.19 -6.50 -12.74
N SER A 391 -5.96 -6.94 -12.81
CA SER A 391 -5.58 -8.35 -12.66
C SER A 391 -4.23 -8.47 -11.97
N GLY A 392 -3.90 -9.67 -11.51
CA GLY A 392 -2.65 -9.88 -10.81
C GLY A 392 -2.10 -11.29 -10.98
N MET A 393 -0.82 -11.44 -10.74
CA MET A 393 -0.16 -12.74 -10.77
C MET A 393 0.81 -12.89 -9.59
N THR A 394 0.84 -14.08 -9.03
CA THR A 394 1.78 -14.47 -7.95
C THR A 394 1.84 -15.99 -7.84
N GLY A 395 2.77 -16.50 -7.06
CA GLY A 395 2.86 -17.94 -6.74
C GLY A 395 2.08 -18.36 -5.50
N THR A 396 1.42 -17.43 -4.79
CA THR A 396 0.91 -17.65 -3.42
C THR A 396 -0.35 -16.83 -3.10
N ALA A 397 -1.34 -16.78 -3.99
CA ALA A 397 -2.57 -16.00 -3.77
C ALA A 397 -3.67 -16.75 -3.01
N ASP A 398 -3.71 -18.08 -3.07
CA ASP A 398 -4.81 -18.89 -2.51
C ASP A 398 -4.99 -18.69 -0.99
N THR A 399 -3.88 -18.46 -0.27
CA THR A 399 -3.93 -18.19 1.17
C THR A 399 -4.70 -16.92 1.53
N GLU A 400 -4.66 -15.91 0.66
CA GLU A 400 -5.28 -14.59 0.81
C GLU A 400 -6.43 -14.35 -0.17
N ALA A 401 -6.96 -15.42 -0.79
CA ALA A 401 -8.01 -15.34 -1.82
C ALA A 401 -9.28 -14.63 -1.32
N TYR A 402 -9.59 -14.75 -0.03
CA TYR A 402 -10.71 -14.06 0.61
C TYR A 402 -10.49 -12.54 0.61
N GLU A 403 -9.31 -12.08 1.01
CA GLU A 403 -8.96 -10.66 1.07
C GLU A 403 -8.97 -10.02 -0.32
N PHE A 404 -8.35 -10.68 -1.31
CA PHE A 404 -8.39 -10.21 -2.70
C PHE A 404 -9.81 -10.05 -3.23
N LYS A 405 -10.72 -10.96 -2.84
CA LYS A 405 -12.12 -10.88 -3.25
C LYS A 405 -12.87 -9.77 -2.51
N GLU A 406 -12.66 -9.63 -1.22
CA GLU A 406 -13.39 -8.66 -0.38
C GLU A 406 -12.96 -7.22 -0.68
N ILE A 407 -11.64 -6.97 -0.78
CA ILE A 407 -11.10 -5.61 -0.94
C ILE A 407 -11.10 -5.17 -2.40
N TYR A 408 -10.60 -6.02 -3.31
CA TYR A 408 -10.35 -5.64 -4.71
C TYR A 408 -11.33 -6.26 -5.69
N ASN A 409 -12.28 -7.07 -5.23
CA ASN A 409 -13.18 -7.89 -6.05
C ASN A 409 -12.45 -8.84 -7.03
N LEU A 410 -11.21 -9.20 -6.73
CA LEU A 410 -10.39 -10.09 -7.56
C LEU A 410 -10.61 -11.55 -7.17
N GLU A 411 -10.95 -12.40 -8.15
CA GLU A 411 -11.07 -13.85 -7.97
C GLU A 411 -9.70 -14.51 -8.24
N THR A 412 -9.26 -15.39 -7.34
CA THR A 412 -8.01 -16.15 -7.52
C THR A 412 -8.28 -17.43 -8.30
N VAL A 413 -7.46 -17.69 -9.31
CA VAL A 413 -7.47 -18.89 -10.15
C VAL A 413 -6.14 -19.60 -10.01
N VAL A 414 -6.15 -20.78 -9.41
CA VAL A 414 -4.95 -21.62 -9.27
C VAL A 414 -4.70 -22.36 -10.58
N ILE A 415 -3.59 -22.03 -11.25
CA ILE A 415 -3.19 -22.64 -12.51
C ILE A 415 -2.32 -23.86 -12.24
N PRO A 416 -2.62 -25.02 -12.85
CA PRO A 416 -1.79 -26.20 -12.65
C PRO A 416 -0.39 -25.96 -13.25
N PRO A 417 0.69 -26.45 -12.59
CA PRO A 417 2.05 -26.31 -13.10
C PRO A 417 2.23 -27.06 -14.41
N ASN A 418 3.15 -26.57 -15.25
CA ASN A 418 3.51 -27.24 -16.50
C ASN A 418 4.14 -28.64 -16.27
N ARG A 419 4.98 -28.75 -15.23
CA ARG A 419 5.54 -30.02 -14.76
C ARG A 419 5.30 -30.17 -13.25
N LEU A 420 4.97 -31.39 -12.83
CA LEU A 420 4.76 -31.67 -11.41
C LEU A 420 6.03 -31.42 -10.60
N SER A 421 5.90 -30.73 -9.49
CA SER A 421 7.01 -30.45 -8.58
C SER A 421 7.53 -31.74 -7.95
N GLN A 422 8.86 -31.92 -7.94
CA GLN A 422 9.56 -33.05 -7.27
C GLN A 422 10.16 -32.65 -5.93
N ARG A 423 9.90 -31.42 -5.46
CA ARG A 423 10.39 -30.92 -4.17
C ARG A 423 9.85 -31.74 -3.01
N LYS A 424 10.72 -32.03 -2.05
CA LYS A 424 10.40 -32.75 -0.82
C LYS A 424 10.38 -31.77 0.35
N ASP A 425 9.18 -31.40 0.79
CA ASP A 425 9.00 -30.57 1.96
C ASP A 425 9.04 -31.46 3.22
N LYS A 426 10.15 -31.34 3.99
CA LYS A 426 10.38 -32.11 5.22
C LYS A 426 9.57 -31.49 6.37
N GLN A 427 9.32 -32.27 7.43
CA GLN A 427 8.64 -31.79 8.63
C GLN A 427 9.48 -30.76 9.37
N ASP A 428 8.79 -29.82 10.03
CA ASP A 428 9.43 -28.81 10.86
C ASP A 428 10.12 -29.46 12.07
N GLN A 429 11.28 -28.95 12.44
CA GLN A 429 12.01 -29.36 13.64
C GLN A 429 11.92 -28.25 14.69
N ILE A 430 11.40 -28.58 15.87
CA ILE A 430 11.16 -27.61 16.94
C ILE A 430 12.08 -27.93 18.12
N TYR A 431 12.89 -26.93 18.50
CA TYR A 431 13.88 -27.02 19.57
C TYR A 431 13.41 -26.22 20.79
N LYS A 432 13.98 -26.54 21.97
CA LYS A 432 13.67 -25.84 23.22
C LYS A 432 14.20 -24.39 23.22
N SER A 433 15.38 -24.18 22.64
CA SER A 433 16.05 -22.89 22.62
C SER A 433 16.54 -22.49 21.24
N SER A 434 16.68 -21.20 21.02
CA SER A 434 17.25 -20.65 19.78
C SER A 434 18.67 -21.15 19.50
N ARG A 435 19.47 -21.39 20.55
CA ARG A 435 20.82 -21.91 20.43
C ARG A 435 20.85 -23.30 19.80
N GLU A 436 20.01 -24.23 20.30
CA GLU A 436 19.89 -25.58 19.76
C GLU A 436 19.43 -25.58 18.30
N ARG A 437 18.49 -24.68 17.99
CA ARG A 437 18.01 -24.44 16.62
C ARG A 437 19.15 -24.06 15.69
N TYR A 438 19.95 -23.06 16.05
CA TYR A 438 21.07 -22.63 15.22
C TYR A 438 22.14 -23.71 15.05
N ASP A 439 22.43 -24.46 16.10
CA ASP A 439 23.37 -25.63 16.01
C ASP A 439 22.85 -26.67 15.02
N ALA A 440 21.55 -26.92 14.97
CA ALA A 440 20.92 -27.84 14.02
C ALA A 440 20.94 -27.30 12.58
N VAL A 441 20.65 -26.02 12.38
CA VAL A 441 20.75 -25.35 11.09
C VAL A 441 22.16 -25.46 10.52
N ILE A 442 23.19 -25.15 11.32
CA ILE A 442 24.58 -25.23 10.88
C ILE A 442 24.96 -26.68 10.49
N LYS A 443 24.51 -27.69 11.24
CA LYS A 443 24.76 -29.11 10.90
C LYS A 443 24.12 -29.50 9.56
N ASP A 444 22.89 -29.04 9.27
CA ASP A 444 22.25 -29.34 7.98
C ASP A 444 22.96 -28.63 6.82
N ILE A 445 23.41 -27.38 7.03
CA ILE A 445 24.23 -26.65 6.05
C ILE A 445 25.55 -27.38 5.78
N GLU A 446 26.26 -27.84 6.81
CA GLU A 446 27.49 -28.63 6.66
C GLU A 446 27.30 -29.93 5.87
N ASP A 447 26.18 -30.61 6.14
CA ASP A 447 25.83 -31.85 5.43
C ASP A 447 25.56 -31.58 3.93
N CYS A 448 24.77 -30.54 3.63
CA CYS A 448 24.51 -30.12 2.26
C CYS A 448 25.79 -29.68 1.54
N TYR A 449 26.67 -28.92 2.20
CA TYR A 449 27.96 -28.51 1.65
C TYR A 449 28.86 -29.71 1.29
N LYS A 450 28.92 -30.73 2.17
CA LYS A 450 29.66 -31.96 1.91
C LYS A 450 29.13 -32.74 0.70
N ARG A 451 27.80 -32.73 0.53
CA ARG A 451 27.12 -33.39 -0.60
C ARG A 451 27.20 -32.59 -1.90
N GLY A 452 27.72 -31.36 -1.87
CA GLY A 452 27.74 -30.49 -3.04
C GLY A 452 26.39 -29.79 -3.33
N GLN A 453 25.42 -29.89 -2.43
CA GLN A 453 24.08 -29.34 -2.58
C GLN A 453 24.07 -27.84 -2.24
N PRO A 454 23.56 -26.95 -3.10
CA PRO A 454 23.39 -25.56 -2.76
C PRO A 454 22.27 -25.36 -1.70
N VAL A 455 22.47 -24.38 -0.81
CA VAL A 455 21.54 -24.06 0.30
C VAL A 455 21.17 -22.60 0.27
N LEU A 456 19.87 -22.35 0.40
CA LEU A 456 19.32 -21.01 0.67
C LEU A 456 18.74 -21.02 2.09
N VAL A 457 19.29 -20.16 2.95
CA VAL A 457 18.84 -19.99 4.34
C VAL A 457 17.98 -18.72 4.41
N GLY A 458 16.69 -18.87 4.72
CA GLY A 458 15.77 -17.78 4.95
C GLY A 458 15.74 -17.39 6.43
N THR A 459 15.93 -16.09 6.72
CA THR A 459 15.86 -15.52 8.07
C THR A 459 14.83 -14.40 8.11
N THR A 460 14.25 -14.14 9.28
CA THR A 460 13.21 -13.09 9.46
C THR A 460 13.81 -11.72 9.77
N SER A 461 15.05 -11.65 10.24
CA SER A 461 15.71 -10.39 10.59
C SER A 461 17.16 -10.34 10.11
N ILE A 462 17.69 -9.10 10.02
CA ILE A 462 19.09 -8.84 9.70
C ILE A 462 20.00 -9.45 10.77
N GLU A 463 19.64 -9.31 12.05
CA GLU A 463 20.39 -9.86 13.18
C GLU A 463 20.56 -11.38 13.06
N ASN A 464 19.48 -12.09 12.77
CA ASN A 464 19.54 -13.53 12.59
C ASN A 464 20.43 -13.92 11.38
N SER A 465 20.43 -13.12 10.32
CA SER A 465 21.29 -13.34 9.16
C SER A 465 22.77 -13.15 9.50
N GLU A 466 23.11 -12.11 10.26
CA GLU A 466 24.48 -11.82 10.72
C GLU A 466 24.96 -12.86 11.75
N LEU A 467 24.09 -13.30 12.64
CA LEU A 467 24.39 -14.34 13.62
C LEU A 467 24.75 -15.65 12.93
N ILE A 468 23.96 -16.09 11.95
CA ILE A 468 24.23 -17.31 11.18
C ILE A 468 25.52 -17.16 10.39
N SER A 469 25.74 -16.00 9.76
CA SER A 469 26.98 -15.65 9.07
C SER A 469 28.18 -15.81 9.99
N GLY A 470 28.17 -15.22 11.18
CA GLY A 470 29.24 -15.37 12.16
C GLY A 470 29.46 -16.80 12.67
N LEU A 471 28.39 -17.62 12.71
CA LEU A 471 28.51 -19.04 13.04
C LEU A 471 29.18 -19.85 11.90
N LEU A 472 28.86 -19.54 10.64
CA LEU A 472 29.47 -20.16 9.47
C LEU A 472 30.93 -19.74 9.30
N ASP A 473 31.29 -18.49 9.61
CA ASP A 473 32.68 -18.02 9.63
C ASP A 473 33.53 -18.81 10.63
N LYS A 474 33.02 -19.06 11.84
CA LYS A 474 33.69 -19.90 12.84
C LYS A 474 33.92 -21.34 12.36
N ARG A 475 33.10 -21.82 11.42
CA ARG A 475 33.26 -23.15 10.81
C ARG A 475 34.03 -23.14 9.48
N THR A 476 34.50 -21.94 9.07
CA THR A 476 35.24 -21.72 7.81
C THR A 476 34.46 -22.17 6.56
N LEU A 477 33.14 -22.01 6.58
CA LEU A 477 32.26 -22.32 5.46
C LEU A 477 32.04 -21.07 4.60
N PRO A 478 32.40 -21.08 3.30
CA PRO A 478 32.20 -19.96 2.41
C PRO A 478 30.70 -19.75 2.17
N HIS A 479 30.24 -18.53 2.36
CA HIS A 479 28.84 -18.18 2.19
C HIS A 479 28.65 -16.75 1.70
N GLN A 480 27.46 -16.42 1.22
CA GLN A 480 27.04 -15.07 0.83
C GLN A 480 25.86 -14.66 1.70
N VAL A 481 25.85 -13.39 2.10
CA VAL A 481 24.76 -12.81 2.87
C VAL A 481 24.02 -11.80 1.99
N LEU A 482 22.69 -11.92 1.96
CA LEU A 482 21.80 -11.05 1.23
C LEU A 482 20.81 -10.44 2.22
N ASN A 483 21.11 -9.22 2.62
CA ASN A 483 20.26 -8.41 3.49
C ASN A 483 20.19 -6.96 3.00
N ALA A 484 19.42 -6.11 3.65
CA ALA A 484 19.22 -4.72 3.26
C ALA A 484 20.54 -3.90 3.14
N LYS A 485 21.59 -4.31 3.83
CA LYS A 485 22.91 -3.63 3.76
C LYS A 485 23.65 -3.92 2.43
N GLN A 486 23.24 -4.92 1.65
CA GLN A 486 23.92 -5.38 0.42
C GLN A 486 23.01 -5.38 -0.81
N HIS A 487 22.02 -4.50 -0.83
CA HIS A 487 20.98 -4.43 -1.86
C HIS A 487 21.53 -4.29 -3.30
N GLU A 488 22.60 -3.50 -3.49
CA GLU A 488 23.19 -3.28 -4.82
C GLU A 488 23.74 -4.55 -5.47
N ARG A 489 24.16 -5.55 -4.66
CA ARG A 489 24.73 -6.81 -5.13
C ARG A 489 23.74 -7.97 -5.17
N GLU A 490 22.47 -7.69 -4.85
CA GLU A 490 21.43 -8.73 -4.73
C GLU A 490 21.32 -9.62 -5.95
N ALA A 491 21.18 -9.00 -7.13
CA ALA A 491 21.05 -9.73 -8.39
C ALA A 491 22.27 -10.59 -8.74
N GLU A 492 23.47 -10.15 -8.36
CA GLU A 492 24.71 -10.90 -8.58
C GLU A 492 24.82 -12.13 -7.66
N ILE A 493 24.51 -11.94 -6.37
CA ILE A 493 24.53 -13.02 -5.37
C ILE A 493 23.50 -14.10 -5.73
N ILE A 494 22.28 -13.70 -6.10
CA ILE A 494 21.23 -14.67 -6.46
C ILE A 494 21.58 -15.43 -7.74
N ALA A 495 22.19 -14.76 -8.72
CA ALA A 495 22.64 -15.42 -9.93
C ALA A 495 23.61 -16.60 -9.67
N GLN A 496 24.35 -16.54 -8.56
CA GLN A 496 25.31 -17.59 -8.18
C GLN A 496 24.78 -18.57 -7.12
N ALA A 497 23.64 -18.27 -6.49
CA ALA A 497 23.08 -19.06 -5.38
C ALA A 497 22.78 -20.52 -5.75
N GLY A 498 22.56 -20.82 -7.03
CA GLY A 498 22.32 -22.18 -7.54
C GLY A 498 23.55 -23.00 -7.83
N ARG A 499 24.79 -22.52 -7.61
CA ARG A 499 26.04 -23.27 -7.87
C ARG A 499 26.28 -24.36 -6.83
N PRO A 500 26.99 -25.44 -7.20
CA PRO A 500 27.37 -26.48 -6.22
C PRO A 500 28.05 -25.89 -4.99
N LYS A 501 27.70 -26.40 -3.81
CA LYS A 501 28.25 -25.97 -2.49
C LYS A 501 28.00 -24.51 -2.11
N MET A 502 27.21 -23.75 -2.86
CA MET A 502 26.91 -22.36 -2.50
C MET A 502 25.98 -22.33 -1.30
N ILE A 503 26.33 -21.51 -0.31
CA ILE A 503 25.51 -21.20 0.85
C ILE A 503 25.11 -19.73 0.74
N THR A 504 23.80 -19.45 0.66
CA THR A 504 23.26 -18.09 0.59
C THR A 504 22.33 -17.87 1.76
N ILE A 505 22.59 -16.85 2.57
CA ILE A 505 21.70 -16.42 3.66
C ILE A 505 20.92 -15.23 3.15
N ALA A 506 19.60 -15.30 3.18
CA ALA A 506 18.75 -14.22 2.72
C ALA A 506 17.75 -13.80 3.82
N THR A 507 17.68 -12.50 4.09
CA THR A 507 16.62 -11.97 4.94
C THR A 507 15.32 -11.85 4.14
N ASN A 508 14.21 -12.22 4.76
CA ASN A 508 12.85 -12.16 4.21
C ASN A 508 12.82 -12.44 2.70
N MET A 509 12.31 -11.55 1.92
CA MET A 509 12.11 -11.76 0.49
C MET A 509 13.24 -11.24 -0.41
N ALA A 510 14.44 -11.06 0.12
CA ALA A 510 15.57 -10.65 -0.69
C ALA A 510 15.70 -11.58 -1.91
N GLY A 511 15.84 -11.00 -3.10
CA GLY A 511 15.84 -11.74 -4.37
C GLY A 511 14.45 -12.10 -4.91
N ARG A 512 13.36 -11.52 -4.41
CA ARG A 512 12.01 -11.70 -4.99
C ARG A 512 12.00 -11.20 -6.44
N GLY A 513 11.26 -11.90 -7.32
CA GLY A 513 11.23 -11.59 -8.75
C GLY A 513 12.47 -12.05 -9.54
N THR A 514 13.48 -12.63 -8.87
CA THR A 514 14.67 -13.22 -9.53
C THR A 514 14.69 -14.74 -9.35
N ASP A 515 15.03 -15.44 -10.46
CA ASP A 515 15.11 -16.89 -10.46
C ASP A 515 16.50 -17.38 -10.02
N ILE A 516 16.53 -18.41 -9.15
CA ILE A 516 17.74 -19.15 -8.83
C ILE A 516 17.88 -20.29 -9.84
N VAL A 517 18.81 -20.15 -10.77
CA VAL A 517 19.11 -21.15 -11.79
C VAL A 517 20.09 -22.16 -11.22
N LEU A 518 19.75 -23.45 -11.25
CA LEU A 518 20.66 -24.51 -10.80
C LEU A 518 21.91 -24.55 -11.70
N GLY A 519 23.08 -24.61 -11.08
CA GLY A 519 24.36 -24.49 -11.78
C GLY A 519 24.88 -23.05 -11.91
N GLY A 520 24.05 -22.05 -11.59
CA GLY A 520 24.34 -20.61 -11.74
C GLY A 520 23.75 -20.00 -12.99
N ASN A 521 23.60 -18.68 -13.05
CA ASN A 521 23.00 -17.98 -14.19
C ASN A 521 24.07 -17.55 -15.20
N VAL A 522 24.15 -18.26 -16.32
CA VAL A 522 25.09 -18.00 -17.42
C VAL A 522 24.58 -16.93 -18.39
N VAL A 523 23.27 -16.60 -18.38
CA VAL A 523 22.66 -15.69 -19.35
C VAL A 523 23.31 -14.31 -19.29
N LYS A 524 23.53 -13.77 -18.09
CA LYS A 524 24.17 -12.47 -17.92
C LYS A 524 25.62 -12.47 -18.44
N GLN A 525 26.36 -13.54 -18.20
CA GLN A 525 27.74 -13.66 -18.71
C GLN A 525 27.76 -13.79 -20.23
N SER A 526 26.82 -14.54 -20.80
CA SER A 526 26.68 -14.65 -22.26
C SER A 526 26.30 -13.32 -22.90
N SER A 527 25.37 -12.55 -22.28
CA SER A 527 24.97 -11.23 -22.80
C SER A 527 26.11 -10.21 -22.75
N LEU A 528 26.95 -10.25 -21.71
CA LEU A 528 28.11 -9.38 -21.61
C LEU A 528 29.15 -9.72 -22.70
N LEU A 529 29.33 -11.01 -23.01
CA LEU A 529 30.20 -11.45 -24.10
C LEU A 529 29.63 -11.12 -25.49
N GLU A 530 28.32 -11.17 -25.64
CA GLU A 530 27.64 -10.74 -26.89
C GLU A 530 27.79 -9.23 -27.14
N ALA A 531 27.75 -8.44 -26.06
CA ALA A 531 27.89 -6.99 -26.13
C ALA A 531 29.35 -6.48 -26.28
N ASP A 532 30.35 -7.33 -26.00
CA ASP A 532 31.76 -6.93 -26.06
C ASP A 532 32.24 -6.82 -27.52
N GLU A 533 32.32 -5.64 -28.06
CA GLU A 533 32.76 -5.36 -29.44
C GLU A 533 34.24 -5.69 -29.71
N ALA A 534 35.07 -5.89 -28.70
CA ALA A 534 36.47 -6.21 -28.81
C ALA A 534 36.75 -7.68 -29.20
N ILE A 535 35.72 -8.55 -29.12
CA ILE A 535 35.87 -9.99 -29.38
C ILE A 535 35.26 -10.34 -30.76
N SER A 536 35.93 -11.18 -31.54
CA SER A 536 35.39 -11.63 -32.83
C SER A 536 34.12 -12.46 -32.67
N ALA A 537 33.25 -12.48 -33.68
CA ALA A 537 32.00 -13.24 -33.62
C ALA A 537 32.20 -14.75 -33.43
N THR A 538 33.27 -15.29 -33.98
CA THR A 538 33.65 -16.70 -33.80
C THR A 538 34.14 -16.99 -32.40
N ASP A 539 35.00 -16.16 -31.84
CA ASP A 539 35.50 -16.31 -30.48
C ASP A 539 34.40 -16.09 -29.43
N LYS A 540 33.43 -15.21 -29.71
CA LYS A 540 32.22 -15.06 -28.89
C LYS A 540 31.42 -16.34 -28.86
N ALA A 541 31.14 -16.93 -30.01
CA ALA A 541 30.37 -18.17 -30.12
C ALA A 541 31.04 -19.34 -29.37
N ASP A 542 32.35 -19.47 -29.50
CA ASP A 542 33.13 -20.52 -28.83
C ASP A 542 33.19 -20.32 -27.32
N LYS A 543 33.38 -19.07 -26.84
CA LYS A 543 33.34 -18.75 -25.40
C LYS A 543 31.96 -18.99 -24.79
N ILE A 544 30.90 -18.58 -25.48
CA ILE A 544 29.52 -18.81 -25.02
C ILE A 544 29.22 -20.32 -24.96
N LYS A 545 29.67 -21.07 -25.94
CA LYS A 545 29.55 -22.53 -25.95
C LYS A 545 30.25 -23.15 -24.78
N THR A 546 31.50 -22.78 -24.54
CA THR A 546 32.31 -23.29 -23.38
C THR A 546 31.61 -22.99 -22.07
N LEU A 547 31.12 -21.77 -21.88
CA LEU A 547 30.34 -21.37 -20.68
C LEU A 547 29.06 -22.20 -20.50
N ARG A 548 28.36 -22.51 -21.59
CA ARG A 548 27.15 -23.35 -21.54
C ARG A 548 27.48 -24.81 -21.21
N ASP A 549 28.58 -25.37 -21.74
CA ASP A 549 29.03 -26.70 -21.46
C ASP A 549 29.50 -26.86 -20.00
N GLU A 550 30.24 -25.86 -19.46
CA GLU A 550 30.59 -25.79 -18.06
C GLU A 550 29.38 -25.70 -17.15
N TRP A 551 28.42 -24.81 -17.51
CA TRP A 551 27.15 -24.67 -16.77
C TRP A 551 26.39 -26.00 -16.76
N GLN A 552 26.28 -26.69 -17.86
CA GLN A 552 25.58 -27.99 -17.92
C GLN A 552 26.20 -28.99 -16.95
N GLY A 553 27.53 -29.04 -16.87
CA GLY A 553 28.24 -29.90 -15.90
C GLY A 553 27.94 -29.53 -14.45
N LEU A 554 27.89 -28.23 -14.11
CA LEU A 554 27.54 -27.77 -12.78
C LEU A 554 26.06 -28.02 -12.46
N HIS A 555 25.18 -27.84 -13.43
CA HIS A 555 23.74 -28.08 -13.32
C HIS A 555 23.47 -29.56 -13.00
N ASP A 556 24.09 -30.47 -13.73
CA ASP A 556 23.95 -31.93 -13.54
C ASP A 556 24.48 -32.38 -12.17
N GLN A 557 25.57 -31.77 -11.68
CA GLN A 557 26.09 -31.99 -10.33
C GLN A 557 25.07 -31.59 -9.26
N VAL A 558 24.42 -30.44 -9.41
CA VAL A 558 23.42 -29.96 -8.45
C VAL A 558 22.16 -30.82 -8.50
N LEU A 559 21.72 -31.26 -9.67
CA LEU A 559 20.62 -32.21 -9.80
C LEU A 559 20.90 -33.53 -9.09
N ALA A 560 22.11 -34.09 -9.29
CA ALA A 560 22.54 -35.31 -8.62
C ALA A 560 22.64 -35.16 -7.10
N ALA A 561 23.01 -33.96 -6.61
CA ALA A 561 23.04 -33.63 -5.17
C ALA A 561 21.63 -33.43 -4.56
N GLY A 562 20.58 -33.39 -5.37
CA GLY A 562 19.19 -33.26 -4.91
C GLY A 562 18.59 -31.86 -5.11
N GLY A 563 19.18 -31.02 -5.96
CA GLY A 563 18.72 -29.65 -6.24
C GLY A 563 18.93 -28.65 -5.10
N LEU A 564 18.26 -27.54 -5.13
CA LEU A 564 18.39 -26.51 -4.10
C LEU A 564 17.70 -26.93 -2.80
N HIS A 565 18.40 -26.80 -1.66
CA HIS A 565 17.84 -27.01 -0.34
C HIS A 565 17.47 -25.67 0.32
N ILE A 566 16.24 -25.58 0.83
CA ILE A 566 15.73 -24.40 1.54
C ILE A 566 15.72 -24.68 3.04
N ILE A 567 16.34 -23.80 3.81
CA ILE A 567 16.31 -23.79 5.27
C ILE A 567 15.57 -22.55 5.72
N GLY A 568 14.43 -22.70 6.40
CA GLY A 568 13.79 -21.62 7.13
C GLY A 568 14.23 -21.65 8.59
N THR A 569 14.75 -20.55 9.10
CA THR A 569 15.22 -20.49 10.50
C THR A 569 14.10 -20.20 11.48
N GLU A 570 12.98 -19.70 10.98
CA GLU A 570 11.76 -19.35 11.72
C GLU A 570 10.56 -19.47 10.80
N ARG A 571 9.35 -19.49 11.37
CA ARG A 571 8.11 -19.28 10.61
C ARG A 571 7.80 -17.80 10.55
N HIS A 572 7.44 -17.32 9.37
CA HIS A 572 6.96 -15.97 9.19
C HIS A 572 5.53 -15.82 9.75
N GLU A 573 5.09 -14.60 9.95
CA GLU A 573 3.74 -14.30 10.39
C GLU A 573 2.67 -14.79 9.40
N SER A 574 2.97 -14.78 8.10
CA SER A 574 2.10 -15.28 7.04
C SER A 574 2.62 -16.58 6.44
N ARG A 575 1.72 -17.56 6.26
CA ARG A 575 1.98 -18.82 5.56
C ARG A 575 2.42 -18.59 4.11
N ARG A 576 1.96 -17.50 3.52
CA ARG A 576 2.30 -17.10 2.16
C ARG A 576 3.80 -16.89 2.00
N ILE A 577 4.43 -16.18 2.92
CA ILE A 577 5.89 -15.92 2.92
C ILE A 577 6.67 -17.22 3.03
N ASP A 578 6.24 -18.12 3.91
CA ASP A 578 6.85 -19.47 4.01
C ASP A 578 6.75 -20.25 2.68
N ASN A 579 5.61 -20.17 2.00
CA ASN A 579 5.40 -20.80 0.70
C ASN A 579 6.23 -20.16 -0.41
N GLN A 580 6.44 -18.86 -0.38
CA GLN A 580 7.33 -18.16 -1.32
C GLN A 580 8.78 -18.58 -1.13
N LEU A 581 9.24 -18.73 0.12
CA LEU A 581 10.57 -19.22 0.43
C LEU A 581 10.74 -20.65 -0.08
N ARG A 582 9.81 -21.56 0.21
CA ARG A 582 9.81 -22.94 -0.34
C ARG A 582 9.77 -22.95 -1.86
N GLY A 583 9.01 -22.04 -2.47
CA GLY A 583 8.83 -21.92 -3.92
C GLY A 583 10.10 -21.57 -4.70
N ARG A 584 11.18 -21.19 -4.02
CA ARG A 584 12.47 -20.98 -4.66
C ARG A 584 13.17 -22.26 -5.10
N SER A 585 12.74 -23.40 -4.59
CA SER A 585 13.25 -24.73 -4.92
C SER A 585 12.20 -25.60 -5.61
N GLY A 586 12.62 -26.57 -6.41
CA GLY A 586 11.74 -27.52 -7.10
C GLY A 586 10.95 -26.90 -8.25
N ARG A 587 11.58 -26.02 -9.04
CA ARG A 587 10.98 -25.32 -10.19
C ARG A 587 11.00 -26.20 -11.44
N GLN A 588 9.97 -26.08 -12.28
CA GLN A 588 9.86 -26.78 -13.58
C GLN A 588 10.13 -28.30 -13.52
N GLY A 589 9.82 -28.94 -12.39
CA GLY A 589 10.03 -30.36 -12.17
C GLY A 589 11.43 -30.74 -11.69
N ASP A 590 12.28 -29.77 -11.35
CA ASP A 590 13.57 -30.04 -10.74
C ASP A 590 13.44 -30.63 -9.33
N PRO A 591 14.37 -31.46 -8.89
CA PRO A 591 14.45 -31.91 -7.51
C PRO A 591 14.75 -30.74 -6.58
N GLY A 592 14.37 -30.88 -5.32
CA GLY A 592 14.64 -29.91 -4.29
C GLY A 592 14.13 -30.37 -2.94
N SER A 593 14.45 -29.62 -1.90
CA SER A 593 13.93 -29.92 -0.57
C SER A 593 13.80 -28.65 0.29
N SER A 594 12.93 -28.70 1.28
CA SER A 594 12.79 -27.63 2.27
C SER A 594 12.65 -28.19 3.68
N ARG A 595 13.14 -27.44 4.67
CA ARG A 595 12.92 -27.70 6.09
C ARG A 595 12.89 -26.40 6.89
N PHE A 596 12.00 -26.31 7.87
CA PHE A 596 11.98 -25.22 8.83
C PHE A 596 12.51 -25.70 10.18
N TYR A 597 13.32 -24.87 10.81
CA TYR A 597 13.90 -25.03 12.13
C TYR A 597 13.34 -23.97 13.06
N LEU A 598 12.65 -24.38 14.13
CA LEU A 598 11.91 -23.50 15.00
C LEU A 598 12.40 -23.60 16.44
N SER A 599 12.17 -22.56 17.22
CA SER A 599 12.44 -22.54 18.65
C SER A 599 11.20 -22.09 19.42
N LEU A 600 11.05 -22.53 20.67
CA LEU A 600 10.01 -22.02 21.58
C LEU A 600 10.21 -20.54 21.92
N ASP A 601 11.42 -20.01 21.69
CA ASP A 601 11.74 -18.61 21.90
C ASP A 601 11.26 -17.73 20.74
N ASP A 602 10.85 -18.32 19.60
CA ASP A 602 10.41 -17.57 18.42
C ASP A 602 9.14 -16.77 18.73
N PRO A 603 9.01 -15.50 18.27
CA PRO A 603 7.91 -14.63 18.61
C PRO A 603 6.53 -15.26 18.39
N LEU A 604 6.33 -15.90 17.23
CA LEU A 604 5.07 -16.56 16.88
C LEU A 604 4.72 -17.68 17.88
N LEU A 605 5.69 -18.50 18.26
CA LEU A 605 5.49 -19.60 19.21
C LEU A 605 5.33 -19.08 20.63
N ARG A 606 6.08 -18.07 21.05
CA ARG A 606 5.99 -17.42 22.35
C ARG A 606 4.59 -16.86 22.61
N ILE A 607 4.03 -16.13 21.61
CA ILE A 607 2.73 -15.46 21.75
C ILE A 607 1.55 -16.46 21.74
N PHE A 608 1.58 -17.44 20.87
CA PHE A 608 0.38 -18.27 20.60
C PHE A 608 0.40 -19.68 21.19
N ALA A 609 1.58 -20.23 21.51
CA ALA A 609 1.69 -21.63 21.94
C ALA A 609 2.75 -21.87 23.04
N GLY A 610 3.55 -20.88 23.44
CA GLY A 610 4.78 -21.06 24.22
C GLY A 610 4.60 -21.84 25.48
N ASP A 611 3.70 -21.45 26.35
CA ASP A 611 3.55 -22.07 27.68
C ASP A 611 2.98 -23.49 27.62
N ARG A 612 2.00 -23.74 26.75
CA ARG A 612 1.40 -25.06 26.58
C ARG A 612 2.39 -26.06 25.98
N LEU A 613 3.15 -25.62 25.01
CA LEU A 613 4.13 -26.46 24.32
C LEU A 613 5.34 -26.70 25.21
N ARG A 614 5.80 -25.70 25.95
CA ARG A 614 6.87 -25.81 26.96
C ARG A 614 6.49 -26.81 28.05
N ALA A 615 5.27 -26.73 28.60
CA ALA A 615 4.78 -27.69 29.59
C ALA A 615 4.69 -29.13 29.05
N VAL A 616 4.36 -29.30 27.76
CA VAL A 616 4.37 -30.61 27.09
C VAL A 616 5.79 -31.15 26.96
N MET A 617 6.77 -30.30 26.55
CA MET A 617 8.17 -30.69 26.42
C MET A 617 8.81 -31.06 27.74
N GLU A 618 8.52 -30.33 28.82
CA GLU A 618 8.97 -30.62 30.17
C GLU A 618 8.38 -31.95 30.67
N ARG A 619 7.10 -32.18 30.36
CA ARG A 619 6.41 -33.42 30.74
C ARG A 619 6.96 -34.65 30.02
N LEU A 620 7.42 -34.46 28.76
CA LEU A 620 8.03 -35.52 27.94
C LEU A 620 9.51 -35.79 28.31
N LYS A 621 10.12 -34.97 29.18
CA LYS A 621 11.54 -35.07 29.61
C LYS A 621 12.47 -35.23 28.42
N MET A 622 12.28 -34.46 27.37
CA MET A 622 13.08 -34.54 26.16
C MET A 622 14.54 -34.18 26.46
N PRO A 623 15.52 -34.92 25.95
CA PRO A 623 16.93 -34.55 26.01
C PRO A 623 17.19 -33.22 25.31
N ASP A 624 18.22 -32.49 25.76
CA ASP A 624 18.64 -31.26 25.09
C ASP A 624 19.23 -31.59 23.72
N GLY A 625 18.90 -30.79 22.71
CA GLY A 625 19.34 -30.95 21.33
C GLY A 625 18.54 -31.94 20.48
N GLU A 626 17.49 -32.59 21.02
CA GLU A 626 16.57 -33.39 20.23
C GLU A 626 15.36 -32.59 19.78
N PRO A 627 15.04 -32.57 18.45
CA PRO A 627 13.91 -31.84 17.91
C PRO A 627 12.59 -32.59 18.13
N ILE A 628 11.50 -31.85 18.26
CA ILE A 628 10.16 -32.39 18.08
C ILE A 628 9.81 -32.33 16.59
N GLU A 629 9.51 -33.49 16.03
CA GLU A 629 8.90 -33.63 14.70
C GLU A 629 7.48 -34.20 14.88
N ALA A 630 6.50 -33.36 15.02
CA ALA A 630 5.11 -33.80 15.21
C ALA A 630 4.15 -32.96 14.34
N GLY A 631 3.42 -33.61 13.45
CA GLY A 631 2.45 -32.94 12.57
C GLY A 631 1.31 -32.25 13.33
N MET A 632 1.11 -32.56 14.62
CA MET A 632 0.16 -31.83 15.47
C MET A 632 0.69 -30.42 15.78
N VAL A 633 1.97 -30.27 16.03
CA VAL A 633 2.60 -28.99 16.35
C VAL A 633 2.67 -28.10 15.11
N THR A 634 3.04 -28.65 13.96
CA THR A 634 2.96 -27.93 12.69
C THR A 634 1.57 -27.36 12.42
N ARG A 635 0.51 -28.14 12.65
CA ARG A 635 -0.88 -27.66 12.53
C ARG A 635 -1.24 -26.56 13.54
N SER A 636 -0.68 -26.61 14.74
CA SER A 636 -0.89 -25.55 15.75
C SER A 636 -0.22 -24.25 15.33
N ILE A 637 0.99 -24.32 14.74
CA ILE A 637 1.70 -23.17 14.18
C ILE A 637 0.92 -22.56 13.00
N GLU A 638 0.44 -23.39 12.07
CA GLU A 638 -0.41 -22.91 10.97
C GLU A 638 -1.71 -22.24 11.49
N SER A 639 -2.28 -22.75 12.58
CA SER A 639 -3.43 -22.11 13.21
C SER A 639 -3.08 -20.76 13.84
N ALA A 640 -1.89 -20.62 14.41
CA ALA A 640 -1.38 -19.35 14.93
C ALA A 640 -1.18 -18.35 13.79
N GLN A 641 -0.51 -18.75 12.71
CA GLN A 641 -0.32 -17.92 11.52
C GLN A 641 -1.67 -17.43 10.96
N ARG A 642 -2.69 -18.30 10.86
CA ARG A 642 -4.03 -17.87 10.41
C ARG A 642 -4.67 -16.82 11.30
N LYS A 643 -4.40 -16.83 12.62
CA LYS A 643 -4.91 -15.80 13.52
C LYS A 643 -4.19 -14.46 13.28
N VAL A 644 -2.88 -14.50 13.07
CA VAL A 644 -2.10 -13.28 12.72
C VAL A 644 -2.54 -12.74 11.37
N GLU A 645 -2.66 -13.60 10.36
CA GLU A 645 -3.17 -13.22 9.03
C GLU A 645 -4.55 -12.57 9.13
N GLY A 646 -5.46 -13.14 9.93
CA GLY A 646 -6.80 -12.58 10.18
C GLY A 646 -6.74 -11.22 10.86
N ARG A 647 -5.91 -11.05 11.89
CA ARG A 647 -5.72 -9.75 12.55
C ARG A 647 -5.18 -8.70 11.58
N ASN A 648 -4.15 -9.05 10.82
CA ASN A 648 -3.57 -8.14 9.83
C ASN A 648 -4.58 -7.76 8.73
N PHE A 649 -5.44 -8.69 8.33
CA PHE A 649 -6.56 -8.40 7.43
C PHE A 649 -7.55 -7.40 8.06
N ASP A 650 -7.94 -7.62 9.33
CA ASP A 650 -8.87 -6.73 10.03
C ASP A 650 -8.30 -5.31 10.13
N ILE A 651 -7.00 -5.17 10.40
CA ILE A 651 -6.29 -3.88 10.43
C ILE A 651 -6.36 -3.20 9.06
N ARG A 652 -6.00 -3.90 7.97
CA ARG A 652 -6.07 -3.35 6.62
C ARG A 652 -7.49 -2.97 6.21
N LYS A 653 -8.47 -3.78 6.58
CA LYS A 653 -9.89 -3.50 6.33
C LYS A 653 -10.35 -2.26 7.09
N GLN A 654 -9.94 -2.11 8.34
CA GLN A 654 -10.29 -0.94 9.15
C GLN A 654 -9.68 0.34 8.57
N LEU A 655 -8.42 0.31 8.15
CA LEU A 655 -7.77 1.42 7.45
C LEU A 655 -8.56 1.82 6.20
N LEU A 656 -8.91 0.84 5.37
CA LEU A 656 -9.67 1.09 4.16
C LEU A 656 -11.04 1.71 4.44
N GLU A 657 -11.73 1.27 5.49
CA GLU A 657 -13.06 1.81 5.84
C GLU A 657 -13.02 3.29 6.23
N TYR A 658 -11.92 3.76 6.83
CA TYR A 658 -11.69 5.19 7.08
C TYR A 658 -11.25 5.92 5.80
N ASP A 659 -10.31 5.35 5.05
CA ASP A 659 -9.83 5.96 3.80
C ASP A 659 -10.88 6.00 2.69
N ASP A 660 -11.86 5.08 2.69
CA ASP A 660 -12.96 5.11 1.71
C ASP A 660 -13.76 6.43 1.81
N VAL A 661 -13.96 6.97 3.02
CA VAL A 661 -14.63 8.27 3.22
C VAL A 661 -13.79 9.40 2.62
N ALA A 662 -12.50 9.44 2.96
CA ALA A 662 -11.58 10.42 2.40
C ALA A 662 -11.44 10.27 0.88
N ASN A 663 -11.49 9.04 0.38
CA ASN A 663 -11.40 8.75 -1.05
C ASN A 663 -12.62 9.22 -1.85
N ASP A 664 -13.82 9.12 -1.30
CA ASP A 664 -15.01 9.63 -1.96
C ASP A 664 -14.96 11.17 -2.04
N GLN A 665 -14.52 11.84 -0.98
CA GLN A 665 -14.28 13.29 -0.98
C GLN A 665 -13.15 13.67 -1.94
N ARG A 666 -12.06 12.92 -1.99
CA ARG A 666 -10.94 13.12 -2.92
C ARG A 666 -11.40 13.04 -4.38
N LYS A 667 -12.19 12.04 -4.72
CA LYS A 667 -12.72 11.87 -6.08
C LYS A 667 -13.55 13.09 -6.48
N GLU A 668 -14.40 13.57 -5.59
CA GLU A 668 -15.25 14.74 -5.87
C GLU A 668 -14.42 16.01 -5.99
N THR A 669 -13.49 16.25 -5.07
CA THR A 669 -12.59 17.41 -5.13
C THR A 669 -11.73 17.39 -6.40
N TYR A 670 -11.15 16.22 -6.76
CA TYR A 670 -10.37 16.09 -7.99
C TYR A 670 -11.23 16.21 -9.25
N ARG A 671 -12.48 15.77 -9.21
CA ARG A 671 -13.44 16.00 -10.30
C ARG A 671 -13.70 17.49 -10.53
N LEU A 672 -14.02 18.21 -9.47
CA LEU A 672 -14.22 19.67 -9.52
C LEU A 672 -12.96 20.38 -10.03
N ARG A 673 -11.80 20.00 -9.50
CA ARG A 673 -10.51 20.55 -9.94
C ARG A 673 -10.27 20.33 -11.43
N ASN A 674 -10.55 19.12 -11.91
CA ASN A 674 -10.39 18.76 -13.31
C ASN A 674 -11.34 19.56 -14.22
N GLU A 675 -12.58 19.77 -13.80
CA GLU A 675 -13.55 20.60 -14.52
C GLU A 675 -13.05 22.05 -14.65
N VAL A 676 -12.46 22.61 -13.59
CA VAL A 676 -11.84 23.94 -13.62
C VAL A 676 -10.65 23.97 -14.58
N LEU A 677 -9.77 22.96 -14.53
CA LEU A 677 -8.60 22.85 -15.43
C LEU A 677 -8.98 22.71 -16.91
N GLU A 678 -10.02 21.96 -17.21
CA GLU A 678 -10.51 21.72 -18.57
C GLU A 678 -11.28 22.91 -19.14
N SER A 679 -11.82 23.77 -18.27
CA SER A 679 -12.61 24.92 -18.66
C SER A 679 -11.71 26.09 -19.08
N LYS A 680 -11.97 26.64 -20.25
CA LYS A 680 -11.31 27.87 -20.70
C LYS A 680 -11.88 29.13 -20.02
N ASP A 681 -13.14 29.08 -19.65
CA ASP A 681 -13.88 30.14 -18.99
C ASP A 681 -14.73 29.56 -17.87
N VAL A 682 -14.54 30.04 -16.67
CA VAL A 682 -15.26 29.63 -15.45
C VAL A 682 -16.27 30.67 -14.97
N GLY A 683 -16.55 31.72 -15.76
CA GLY A 683 -17.43 32.86 -15.37
C GLY A 683 -18.83 32.46 -14.95
N ASP A 684 -19.44 31.48 -15.61
CA ASP A 684 -20.76 31.00 -15.23
C ASP A 684 -20.71 30.30 -13.85
N LEU A 685 -19.65 29.56 -13.57
CA LEU A 685 -19.43 28.95 -12.26
C LEU A 685 -19.27 30.04 -11.19
N ILE A 686 -18.42 31.03 -11.45
CA ILE A 686 -18.20 32.16 -10.53
C ILE A 686 -19.51 32.94 -10.29
N ALA A 687 -20.32 33.17 -11.33
CA ALA A 687 -21.61 33.84 -11.19
C ALA A 687 -22.54 33.08 -10.24
N ASN A 688 -22.62 31.75 -10.37
CA ASN A 688 -23.45 30.92 -9.49
C ASN A 688 -22.90 30.92 -8.05
N LEU A 689 -21.57 30.82 -7.88
CA LEU A 689 -20.94 30.87 -6.56
C LEU A 689 -21.20 32.21 -5.86
N ARG A 690 -21.06 33.31 -6.59
CA ARG A 690 -21.31 34.67 -6.09
C ARG A 690 -22.77 34.82 -5.65
N GLU A 691 -23.72 34.38 -6.46
CA GLU A 691 -25.12 34.40 -6.11
C GLU A 691 -25.40 33.61 -4.84
N ASP A 692 -24.91 32.37 -4.74
CA ASP A 692 -25.12 31.48 -3.59
C ASP A 692 -24.54 32.07 -2.30
N VAL A 693 -23.33 32.60 -2.36
CA VAL A 693 -22.66 33.24 -1.23
C VAL A 693 -23.38 34.50 -0.78
N LEU A 694 -23.71 35.39 -1.69
CA LEU A 694 -24.39 36.66 -1.33
C LEU A 694 -25.80 36.44 -0.81
N ARG A 695 -26.56 35.49 -1.35
CA ARG A 695 -27.88 35.09 -0.79
C ARG A 695 -27.71 34.57 0.65
N THR A 696 -26.69 33.79 0.92
CA THR A 696 -26.40 33.27 2.26
C THR A 696 -26.06 34.40 3.21
N ILE A 697 -25.24 35.37 2.80
CA ILE A 697 -24.90 36.55 3.63
C ILE A 697 -26.14 37.41 3.89
N CYS A 698 -26.90 37.73 2.86
CA CYS A 698 -28.14 38.50 3.03
C CYS A 698 -29.07 37.82 4.03
N SER A 699 -29.23 36.52 4.02
CA SER A 699 -30.10 35.79 4.95
C SER A 699 -29.67 35.88 6.43
N LEU A 700 -28.40 36.19 6.71
CA LEU A 700 -27.89 36.37 8.08
C LEU A 700 -28.39 37.70 8.68
N TYR A 701 -28.52 38.72 7.86
CA TYR A 701 -28.90 40.07 8.28
C TYR A 701 -30.37 40.40 7.96
N VAL A 702 -30.91 39.80 6.90
CA VAL A 702 -32.30 39.93 6.44
C VAL A 702 -32.87 38.50 6.33
N PRO A 703 -33.39 37.95 7.45
CA PRO A 703 -33.95 36.61 7.43
C PRO A 703 -35.19 36.55 6.51
N LEU A 704 -35.32 35.46 5.74
CA LEU A 704 -36.45 35.23 4.84
C LEU A 704 -37.79 35.27 5.60
N GLU A 705 -38.80 35.88 4.98
CA GLU A 705 -40.15 36.01 5.54
C GLU A 705 -40.18 36.77 6.88
N SER A 706 -39.19 37.61 7.16
CA SER A 706 -39.12 38.43 8.39
C SER A 706 -39.70 39.84 8.15
N MET A 707 -40.06 40.51 9.24
CA MET A 707 -40.55 41.89 9.18
C MET A 707 -39.40 42.90 9.14
N GLU A 708 -39.61 44.08 8.56
CA GLU A 708 -38.60 45.16 8.43
C GLU A 708 -37.90 45.48 9.75
N GLU A 709 -38.60 45.38 10.90
CA GLU A 709 -38.00 45.63 12.22
C GLU A 709 -36.94 44.63 12.63
N GLN A 710 -36.87 43.47 11.97
CA GLN A 710 -35.88 42.41 12.22
C GLN A 710 -34.67 42.51 11.32
N TRP A 711 -34.67 43.42 10.34
CA TRP A 711 -33.57 43.57 9.37
C TRP A 711 -32.46 44.44 9.93
N ASP A 712 -31.22 43.89 9.90
CA ASP A 712 -30.01 44.65 10.20
C ASP A 712 -29.35 45.15 8.91
N LEU A 713 -29.97 46.15 8.28
CA LEU A 713 -29.50 46.74 7.02
C LEU A 713 -28.11 47.38 7.18
N VAL A 714 -27.84 48.01 8.33
CA VAL A 714 -26.57 48.69 8.61
C VAL A 714 -25.46 47.64 8.79
N GLY A 715 -25.77 46.54 9.47
CA GLY A 715 -24.86 45.41 9.60
C GLY A 715 -24.56 44.81 8.24
N LEU A 716 -25.54 44.59 7.37
CA LEU A 716 -25.39 44.11 6.01
C LEU A 716 -24.53 45.04 5.15
N GLU A 717 -24.81 46.36 5.13
CA GLU A 717 -23.99 47.32 4.39
C GLU A 717 -22.53 47.32 4.82
N ASN A 718 -22.28 47.27 6.12
CA ASN A 718 -20.91 47.20 6.67
C ASN A 718 -20.23 45.90 6.28
N ALA A 719 -20.91 44.77 6.37
CA ALA A 719 -20.32 43.46 5.99
C ALA A 719 -20.03 43.42 4.48
N LEU A 720 -20.92 43.92 3.64
CA LEU A 720 -20.70 43.97 2.19
C LEU A 720 -19.54 44.90 1.83
N ALA A 721 -19.38 46.02 2.51
CA ALA A 721 -18.29 46.96 2.26
C ALA A 721 -16.95 46.45 2.75
N SER A 722 -16.91 45.92 4.00
CA SER A 722 -15.64 45.47 4.61
C SER A 722 -15.14 44.15 4.03
N ASP A 723 -15.99 43.15 3.86
CA ASP A 723 -15.61 41.79 3.51
C ASP A 723 -15.66 41.52 2.01
N TRP A 724 -16.46 42.25 1.27
CA TRP A 724 -16.74 41.99 -0.15
C TRP A 724 -16.40 43.17 -1.07
N GLY A 725 -16.00 44.33 -0.51
CA GLY A 725 -15.66 45.51 -1.28
C GLY A 725 -16.86 46.08 -2.05
N LEU A 726 -18.08 45.79 -1.61
CA LEU A 726 -19.32 46.15 -2.27
C LEU A 726 -20.05 47.25 -1.48
N THR A 727 -20.12 48.43 -2.05
CA THR A 727 -20.83 49.56 -1.40
C THR A 727 -22.27 49.65 -1.97
N VAL A 728 -23.26 49.37 -1.12
CA VAL A 728 -24.68 49.44 -1.48
C VAL A 728 -25.39 50.28 -0.42
N ASP A 729 -26.18 51.23 -0.85
CA ASP A 729 -27.01 52.08 0.04
C ASP A 729 -28.38 51.43 0.17
N LEU A 730 -28.52 50.47 1.08
CA LEU A 730 -29.77 49.73 1.33
C LEU A 730 -30.70 50.47 2.28
N LYS A 731 -30.14 51.04 3.34
CA LYS A 731 -30.92 51.71 4.37
C LYS A 731 -31.74 52.91 3.81
N ASN A 732 -31.05 53.83 3.15
CA ASN A 732 -31.72 55.01 2.57
C ASN A 732 -32.68 54.58 1.44
N TRP A 733 -32.39 53.51 0.73
CA TRP A 733 -33.27 53.00 -0.31
C TRP A 733 -34.55 52.40 0.27
N VAL A 734 -34.47 51.60 1.34
CA VAL A 734 -35.65 51.03 2.04
C VAL A 734 -36.48 52.15 2.68
N GLU A 735 -35.85 53.14 3.34
CA GLU A 735 -36.56 54.27 3.95
C GLU A 735 -37.28 55.15 2.91
N ALA A 736 -36.84 55.23 1.67
CA ALA A 736 -37.45 55.99 0.58
C ALA A 736 -38.56 55.22 -0.15
N ALA A 737 -38.66 53.89 0.02
CA ALA A 737 -39.66 53.05 -0.64
C ALA A 737 -40.95 52.93 0.21
N ALA A 738 -42.11 52.74 -0.44
CA ALA A 738 -43.39 52.63 0.28
C ALA A 738 -43.55 51.23 0.98
N SER A 739 -43.02 50.22 0.45
CA SER A 739 -42.81 48.86 1.04
C SER A 739 -41.74 48.14 0.24
N VAL A 740 -40.92 47.37 0.90
CA VAL A 740 -39.84 46.56 0.29
C VAL A 740 -40.00 45.12 0.81
N GLU A 741 -39.87 44.18 -0.08
CA GLU A 741 -39.80 42.76 0.30
C GLU A 741 -38.34 42.34 0.52
N ASP A 742 -38.09 41.33 1.39
CA ASP A 742 -36.77 40.76 1.65
C ASP A 742 -36.08 40.30 0.36
N SER A 743 -36.85 39.73 -0.57
CA SER A 743 -36.38 39.32 -1.90
C SER A 743 -35.83 40.50 -2.73
N GLU A 744 -36.40 41.70 -2.63
CA GLU A 744 -35.93 42.88 -3.37
C GLU A 744 -34.59 43.39 -2.86
N ILE A 745 -34.32 43.26 -1.55
CA ILE A 745 -33.03 43.59 -0.95
C ILE A 745 -31.94 42.65 -1.51
N VAL A 746 -32.22 41.35 -1.54
CA VAL A 746 -31.31 40.36 -2.09
C VAL A 746 -31.02 40.63 -3.57
N GLU A 747 -32.05 40.85 -4.38
CA GLU A 747 -31.88 41.13 -5.80
C GLU A 747 -31.07 42.42 -6.03
N ARG A 748 -31.25 43.47 -5.21
CA ARG A 748 -30.46 44.70 -5.29
C ARG A 748 -28.98 44.47 -4.98
N VAL A 749 -28.67 43.65 -3.96
CA VAL A 749 -27.29 43.27 -3.62
C VAL A 749 -26.67 42.47 -4.76
N LEU A 750 -27.39 41.52 -5.31
CA LEU A 750 -26.92 40.68 -6.43
C LEU A 750 -26.67 41.53 -7.69
N GLN A 751 -27.56 42.51 -7.98
CA GLN A 751 -27.38 43.38 -9.12
C GLN A 751 -26.14 44.28 -8.94
N ALA A 752 -25.96 44.86 -7.77
CA ALA A 752 -24.77 45.69 -7.47
C ALA A 752 -23.48 44.88 -7.55
N ALA A 753 -23.50 43.63 -7.07
CA ALA A 753 -22.35 42.72 -7.17
C ALA A 753 -22.02 42.34 -8.62
N LYS A 754 -23.06 42.15 -9.44
CA LYS A 754 -22.91 41.90 -10.87
C LYS A 754 -22.30 43.07 -11.59
N GLU A 755 -22.80 44.28 -11.35
CA GLU A 755 -22.27 45.50 -11.95
C GLU A 755 -20.81 45.76 -11.57
N ALA A 756 -20.44 45.52 -10.30
CA ALA A 756 -19.08 45.64 -9.83
C ALA A 756 -18.15 44.61 -10.49
N TYR A 757 -18.62 43.38 -10.66
CA TYR A 757 -17.89 42.32 -11.36
C TYR A 757 -17.75 42.64 -12.84
N ASP A 758 -18.81 42.99 -13.54
CA ASP A 758 -18.80 43.30 -14.98
C ASP A 758 -17.85 44.49 -15.27
N ALA A 759 -17.79 45.50 -14.40
CA ALA A 759 -16.86 46.60 -14.50
C ALA A 759 -15.38 46.13 -14.41
N LYS A 760 -15.09 45.16 -13.58
CA LYS A 760 -13.74 44.59 -13.49
C LYS A 760 -13.36 43.80 -14.75
N VAL A 761 -14.30 43.03 -15.29
CA VAL A 761 -14.12 42.30 -16.55
C VAL A 761 -13.90 43.25 -17.74
N GLU A 762 -14.61 44.37 -17.79
CA GLU A 762 -14.41 45.40 -18.85
C GLU A 762 -13.03 46.06 -18.78
N LEU A 763 -12.51 46.31 -17.56
CA LEU A 763 -11.18 46.91 -17.35
C LEU A 763 -10.03 46.00 -17.77
N SER A 764 -10.14 44.71 -17.53
CA SER A 764 -9.03 43.74 -17.73
C SER A 764 -9.16 42.94 -19.01
N GLY A 765 -10.33 42.84 -19.58
CA GLY A 765 -10.65 41.93 -20.67
C GLY A 765 -11.01 40.53 -20.18
N ARG A 766 -11.97 39.87 -20.84
CA ARG A 766 -12.51 38.57 -20.40
C ARG A 766 -11.44 37.47 -20.35
N GLU A 767 -10.48 37.46 -21.27
CA GLU A 767 -9.46 36.40 -21.36
C GLU A 767 -8.51 36.38 -20.14
N SER A 768 -7.90 37.51 -19.79
CA SER A 768 -7.03 37.65 -18.62
C SER A 768 -7.82 37.44 -17.31
N PHE A 769 -9.07 37.95 -17.27
CA PHE A 769 -9.91 37.76 -16.09
C PHE A 769 -10.28 36.29 -15.86
N ALA A 770 -10.62 35.54 -16.93
CA ALA A 770 -10.91 34.11 -16.85
C ALA A 770 -9.69 33.29 -16.40
N GLY A 771 -8.50 33.70 -16.85
CA GLY A 771 -7.23 33.11 -16.36
C GLY A 771 -7.04 33.29 -14.86
N PHE A 772 -7.28 34.51 -14.37
CA PHE A 772 -7.22 34.84 -12.95
C PHE A 772 -8.26 34.08 -12.12
N GLU A 773 -9.53 34.07 -12.57
CA GLU A 773 -10.61 33.31 -11.92
C GLU A 773 -10.26 31.83 -11.75
N ARG A 774 -9.69 31.22 -12.81
CA ARG A 774 -9.25 29.83 -12.79
C ARG A 774 -8.12 29.60 -11.77
N SER A 775 -7.13 30.50 -11.73
CA SER A 775 -6.02 30.42 -10.77
C SER A 775 -6.51 30.58 -9.32
N VAL A 776 -7.42 31.52 -9.06
CA VAL A 776 -8.03 31.70 -7.72
C VAL A 776 -8.80 30.45 -7.29
N LEU A 777 -9.59 29.86 -8.19
CA LEU A 777 -10.33 28.61 -7.89
C LEU A 777 -9.40 27.45 -7.57
N LEU A 778 -8.35 27.25 -8.38
CA LEU A 778 -7.38 26.17 -8.17
C LEU A 778 -6.60 26.38 -6.88
N TYR A 779 -6.16 27.62 -6.62
CA TYR A 779 -5.43 27.97 -5.40
C TYR A 779 -6.26 27.71 -4.15
N SER A 780 -7.51 28.18 -4.13
CA SER A 780 -8.41 27.97 -3.00
C SER A 780 -8.75 26.49 -2.80
N LEU A 781 -9.05 25.76 -3.89
CA LEU A 781 -9.29 24.32 -3.83
C LEU A 781 -8.09 23.55 -3.25
N ASP A 782 -6.90 23.82 -3.75
CA ASP A 782 -5.70 23.07 -3.36
C ASP A 782 -5.26 23.41 -1.92
N SER A 783 -5.37 24.68 -1.50
CA SER A 783 -5.01 25.12 -0.15
C SER A 783 -5.94 24.54 0.91
N HIS A 784 -7.25 24.72 0.73
CA HIS A 784 -8.23 24.23 1.70
C HIS A 784 -8.36 22.70 1.69
N TRP A 785 -8.10 22.05 0.53
CA TRP A 785 -8.03 20.58 0.49
C TRP A 785 -6.92 20.02 1.36
N ARG A 786 -5.73 20.66 1.37
CA ARG A 786 -4.61 20.26 2.25
C ARG A 786 -4.96 20.41 3.74
N GLU A 787 -5.59 21.52 4.11
CA GLU A 787 -6.08 21.75 5.48
C GLU A 787 -7.13 20.70 5.87
N HIS A 788 -8.01 20.35 4.94
CA HIS A 788 -9.04 19.35 5.17
C HIS A 788 -8.44 17.94 5.37
N LEU A 789 -7.40 17.56 4.62
CA LEU A 789 -6.71 16.30 4.84
C LEU A 789 -6.11 16.23 6.25
N ALA A 790 -5.50 17.31 6.73
CA ALA A 790 -5.01 17.39 8.11
C ALA A 790 -6.16 17.29 9.13
N ALA A 791 -7.29 17.96 8.89
CA ALA A 791 -8.47 17.88 9.75
C ALA A 791 -9.05 16.45 9.81
N LEU A 792 -9.10 15.75 8.68
CA LEU A 792 -9.53 14.33 8.64
C LEU A 792 -8.58 13.40 9.41
N ASP A 793 -7.27 13.65 9.35
CA ASP A 793 -6.29 12.87 10.11
C ASP A 793 -6.46 13.11 11.62
N HIS A 794 -6.64 14.35 12.06
CA HIS A 794 -6.98 14.68 13.44
C HIS A 794 -8.28 14.04 13.90
N LEU A 795 -9.33 14.10 13.08
CA LEU A 795 -10.60 13.45 13.36
C LEU A 795 -10.43 11.94 13.54
N ARG A 796 -9.66 11.30 12.65
CA ARG A 796 -9.38 9.84 12.71
C ARG A 796 -8.69 9.46 14.00
N GLN A 797 -7.71 10.24 14.46
CA GLN A 797 -6.99 9.99 15.71
C GLN A 797 -7.91 10.13 16.93
N GLY A 798 -8.79 11.14 16.95
CA GLY A 798 -9.68 11.41 18.07
C GLY A 798 -10.99 10.59 18.11
N ILE A 799 -11.38 9.95 17.01
CA ILE A 799 -12.72 9.38 16.86
C ILE A 799 -13.00 8.20 17.82
N HIS A 800 -11.97 7.48 18.25
CA HIS A 800 -12.13 6.35 19.16
C HIS A 800 -12.67 6.76 20.53
N LEU A 801 -12.42 7.99 20.96
CA LEU A 801 -12.95 8.55 22.20
C LEU A 801 -14.50 8.59 22.21
N ARG A 802 -15.13 8.60 21.01
CA ARG A 802 -16.59 8.51 20.88
C ARG A 802 -17.16 7.15 21.32
N GLY A 803 -16.31 6.09 21.32
CA GLY A 803 -16.66 4.76 21.82
C GLY A 803 -17.04 4.74 23.31
N TYR A 804 -16.45 5.63 24.13
CA TYR A 804 -16.85 5.78 25.54
C TYR A 804 -18.29 6.27 25.69
N ALA A 805 -18.78 7.05 24.74
CA ALA A 805 -20.17 7.47 24.71
C ALA A 805 -21.11 6.44 24.09
N GLN A 806 -20.67 5.17 23.94
CA GLN A 806 -21.42 4.05 23.33
C GLN A 806 -21.85 4.30 21.88
N LYS A 807 -21.14 5.17 21.16
CA LYS A 807 -21.35 5.42 19.74
C LYS A 807 -20.40 4.56 18.92
N ASP A 808 -20.83 4.17 17.71
CA ASP A 808 -19.95 3.49 16.76
C ASP A 808 -18.95 4.49 16.16
N PRO A 809 -17.62 4.35 16.44
CA PRO A 809 -16.63 5.29 15.95
C PRO A 809 -16.63 5.45 14.42
N LYS A 810 -16.94 4.38 13.66
CA LYS A 810 -16.96 4.43 12.20
C LYS A 810 -18.13 5.25 11.67
N GLN A 811 -19.31 5.16 12.30
CA GLN A 811 -20.47 5.93 11.91
C GLN A 811 -20.29 7.42 12.27
N GLU A 812 -19.72 7.69 13.45
CA GLU A 812 -19.42 9.06 13.87
C GLU A 812 -18.34 9.69 12.97
N TYR A 813 -17.30 8.93 12.61
CA TYR A 813 -16.29 9.41 11.67
C TYR A 813 -16.92 9.82 10.32
N ARG A 814 -17.77 8.97 9.75
CA ARG A 814 -18.46 9.29 8.49
C ARG A 814 -19.30 10.55 8.59
N ARG A 815 -20.03 10.71 9.70
CA ARG A 815 -20.89 11.89 9.93
C ARG A 815 -20.06 13.15 10.07
N GLU A 816 -19.06 13.14 10.96
CA GLU A 816 -18.21 14.31 11.23
C GLU A 816 -17.35 14.66 10.00
N ALA A 817 -16.83 13.68 9.27
CA ALA A 817 -16.09 13.90 8.03
C ALA A 817 -16.97 14.50 6.92
N PHE A 818 -18.26 14.14 6.85
CA PHE A 818 -19.19 14.73 5.91
C PHE A 818 -19.50 16.20 6.29
N GLU A 819 -19.68 16.50 7.57
CA GLU A 819 -19.84 17.86 8.07
C GLU A 819 -18.60 18.73 7.75
N LEU A 820 -17.39 18.23 8.02
CA LEU A 820 -16.13 18.92 7.67
C LEU A 820 -16.01 19.18 6.15
N TYR A 821 -16.42 18.22 5.32
CA TYR A 821 -16.39 18.42 3.86
C TYR A 821 -17.40 19.48 3.39
N GLY A 822 -18.58 19.55 4.00
CA GLY A 822 -19.54 20.63 3.77
C GLY A 822 -18.97 21.99 4.14
N GLU A 823 -18.28 22.09 5.28
CA GLU A 823 -17.58 23.30 5.71
C GLU A 823 -16.48 23.69 4.73
N LEU A 824 -15.65 22.71 4.29
CA LEU A 824 -14.63 22.93 3.27
C LEU A 824 -15.20 23.59 2.00
N LEU A 825 -16.28 23.04 1.44
CA LEU A 825 -16.89 23.58 0.23
C LEU A 825 -17.42 25.00 0.45
N ASN A 826 -17.97 25.29 1.62
CA ASN A 826 -18.44 26.63 1.96
C ASN A 826 -17.27 27.61 2.12
N VAL A 827 -16.18 27.21 2.74
CA VAL A 827 -14.96 28.04 2.88
C VAL A 827 -14.40 28.37 1.50
N ILE A 828 -14.26 27.36 0.62
CA ILE A 828 -13.76 27.56 -0.76
C ILE A 828 -14.68 28.56 -1.51
N LYS A 829 -16.00 28.38 -1.46
CA LYS A 829 -16.94 29.30 -2.11
C LYS A 829 -16.76 30.75 -1.63
N ASN A 830 -16.69 30.92 -0.32
CA ASN A 830 -16.54 32.26 0.29
C ASN A 830 -15.19 32.88 -0.08
N ASP A 831 -14.11 32.13 0.01
CA ASP A 831 -12.76 32.59 -0.28
C ASP A 831 -12.60 33.00 -1.75
N VAL A 832 -13.08 32.19 -2.67
CA VAL A 832 -13.06 32.48 -4.11
C VAL A 832 -13.86 33.73 -4.43
N VAL A 833 -15.10 33.84 -3.96
CA VAL A 833 -15.95 35.00 -4.23
C VAL A 833 -15.37 36.26 -3.58
N LYS A 834 -14.87 36.16 -2.35
CA LYS A 834 -14.21 37.27 -1.64
C LYS A 834 -12.99 37.76 -2.44
N SER A 835 -12.10 36.88 -2.85
CA SER A 835 -10.89 37.20 -3.61
C SER A 835 -11.23 37.91 -4.93
N ILE A 836 -12.21 37.41 -5.68
CA ILE A 836 -12.64 38.01 -6.94
C ILE A 836 -13.32 39.37 -6.72
N MET A 837 -14.16 39.51 -5.67
CA MET A 837 -14.88 40.76 -5.41
C MET A 837 -14.02 41.87 -4.79
N THR A 838 -12.95 41.51 -4.03
CA THR A 838 -12.09 42.48 -3.35
C THR A 838 -10.88 42.89 -4.18
N VAL A 839 -10.46 42.10 -5.20
CA VAL A 839 -9.30 42.41 -6.02
C VAL A 839 -9.43 43.77 -6.67
N GLN A 840 -8.39 44.61 -6.55
CA GLN A 840 -8.31 45.92 -7.21
C GLN A 840 -7.45 45.80 -8.46
N ILE A 841 -8.06 46.02 -9.62
CA ILE A 841 -7.45 45.87 -10.93
C ILE A 841 -7.06 47.24 -11.48
N ARG A 842 -5.82 47.41 -11.87
CA ARG A 842 -5.34 48.62 -12.58
C ARG A 842 -5.00 48.34 -14.03
N SER A 843 -4.59 47.10 -14.35
CA SER A 843 -4.27 46.67 -15.70
C SER A 843 -4.42 45.15 -15.87
N ALA A 844 -4.55 44.68 -17.12
CA ALA A 844 -4.60 43.25 -17.43
C ALA A 844 -3.29 42.54 -17.07
N SER A 845 -2.13 43.21 -17.23
CA SER A 845 -0.81 42.61 -16.91
C SER A 845 -0.63 42.32 -15.41
N GLU A 846 -1.23 43.13 -14.52
CA GLU A 846 -1.18 42.87 -13.07
C GLU A 846 -1.99 41.64 -12.67
N LEU A 847 -3.07 41.33 -13.39
CA LEU A 847 -3.84 40.10 -13.19
C LEU A 847 -3.08 38.86 -13.65
N ASP A 848 -2.43 38.94 -14.80
CA ASP A 848 -1.64 37.84 -15.33
C ASP A 848 -0.44 37.55 -14.39
N GLU A 849 0.23 38.59 -13.88
CA GLU A 849 1.29 38.46 -12.88
C GLU A 849 0.79 37.89 -11.55
N ALA A 850 -0.41 38.28 -11.11
CA ALA A 850 -1.00 37.74 -9.89
C ALA A 850 -1.40 36.26 -10.06
N ALA A 851 -1.93 35.88 -11.20
CA ALA A 851 -2.25 34.49 -11.53
C ALA A 851 -0.98 33.63 -11.62
N GLU A 852 0.09 34.15 -12.24
CA GLU A 852 1.39 33.47 -12.28
C GLU A 852 1.97 33.31 -10.88
N ALA A 853 1.92 34.35 -10.04
CA ALA A 853 2.43 34.28 -8.67
C ALA A 853 1.68 33.24 -7.81
N MET A 854 0.34 33.16 -7.94
CA MET A 854 -0.45 32.10 -7.28
C MET A 854 -0.03 30.69 -7.74
N ASN A 855 0.17 30.51 -9.02
CA ASN A 855 0.61 29.25 -9.59
C ASN A 855 2.05 28.90 -9.17
N GLU A 856 2.94 29.90 -9.09
CA GLU A 856 4.30 29.71 -8.58
C GLU A 856 4.31 29.37 -7.09
N ASP A 857 3.45 29.97 -6.26
CA ASP A 857 3.39 29.65 -4.83
C ASP A 857 2.91 28.21 -4.59
N LEU A 858 1.96 27.74 -5.37
CA LEU A 858 1.58 26.32 -5.38
C LEU A 858 2.71 25.39 -5.87
N ALA A 859 3.53 25.87 -6.82
CA ALA A 859 4.67 25.11 -7.35
C ALA A 859 5.93 25.21 -6.46
N LYS A 860 6.06 26.27 -5.65
CA LYS A 860 7.21 26.50 -4.74
C LYS A 860 7.25 25.61 -3.52
N ILE A 861 6.44 24.57 -3.43
CA ILE A 861 6.57 23.57 -2.37
C ILE A 861 7.91 22.89 -2.58
N SER A 862 8.96 23.51 -2.01
CA SER A 862 10.31 22.96 -1.99
C SER A 862 10.38 21.77 -1.04
N ASP A 863 11.27 20.83 -1.31
CA ASP A 863 11.47 19.60 -0.52
C ASP A 863 10.24 18.71 -0.43
N VAL A 864 9.58 18.46 -1.58
CA VAL A 864 8.52 17.45 -1.66
C VAL A 864 9.10 16.09 -1.31
N GLN A 865 8.65 15.53 -0.20
CA GLN A 865 9.01 14.19 0.22
C GLN A 865 7.91 13.21 -0.15
N TYR A 866 8.32 12.11 -0.75
CA TYR A 866 7.44 11.00 -1.09
C TYR A 866 7.52 9.97 0.03
N GLN A 867 6.43 9.81 0.79
CA GLN A 867 6.40 8.95 1.96
C GLN A 867 5.40 7.83 1.77
N HIS A 868 5.76 6.71 2.35
CA HIS A 868 4.86 5.61 2.58
C HIS A 868 4.78 5.44 4.11
N ALA A 869 3.73 5.98 4.74
CA ALA A 869 3.56 5.90 6.17
C ALA A 869 3.34 4.45 6.64
N ASP A 870 3.76 4.11 7.86
CA ASP A 870 3.60 2.77 8.40
C ASP A 870 2.23 2.62 9.09
N PRO A 871 1.31 1.75 8.62
CA PRO A 871 -0.06 1.68 9.14
C PRO A 871 -0.16 1.12 10.55
N ASP A 872 0.82 0.32 10.98
CA ASP A 872 0.80 -0.18 12.36
C ASP A 872 0.93 0.97 13.36
N LYS A 873 1.43 2.12 12.93
CA LYS A 873 1.54 3.34 13.73
C LYS A 873 0.31 4.25 13.63
N GLU A 874 -0.27 4.39 12.45
CA GLU A 874 -1.49 5.17 12.27
C GLU A 874 -2.70 4.50 12.94
N VAL A 875 -2.84 3.18 12.79
CA VAL A 875 -3.89 2.41 13.48
C VAL A 875 -3.64 2.33 14.97
N ALA A 876 -2.40 2.34 15.39
CA ALA A 876 -2.05 2.32 16.80
C ALA A 876 -2.29 3.68 17.47
N GLY A 877 -2.09 4.81 16.78
CA GLY A 877 -2.58 6.13 17.23
C GLY A 877 -4.11 6.17 17.33
N SER A 878 -4.80 5.46 16.43
CA SER A 878 -6.26 5.37 16.41
C SER A 878 -6.84 4.24 17.30
N THR A 879 -6.04 3.28 17.73
CA THR A 879 -6.46 2.20 18.65
C THR A 879 -6.03 2.45 20.08
N GLY A 880 -5.47 3.65 20.38
CA GLY A 880 -4.99 4.06 21.69
C GLY A 880 -5.99 3.95 22.83
N ASP A 881 -7.17 3.40 22.59
CA ASP A 881 -8.13 3.09 23.61
C ASP A 881 -8.91 1.80 23.35
N ARG A 882 -8.17 0.75 23.07
CA ARG A 882 -8.64 -0.61 23.39
C ARG A 882 -7.93 -1.15 24.63
N GLY A 883 -7.61 -0.28 25.57
CA GLY A 883 -7.53 -0.58 26.97
C GLY A 883 -8.92 -0.87 27.48
N ALA A 884 -9.39 -1.94 27.27
CA ALA A 884 -10.57 -2.71 27.46
C ALA A 884 -11.16 -2.99 26.08
N ALA A 885 -10.44 -3.76 25.24
CA ALA A 885 -11.17 -4.87 24.67
C ALA A 885 -11.78 -5.52 25.93
N ILE A 886 -12.95 -5.03 26.32
CA ILE A 886 -13.93 -5.93 26.86
C ILE A 886 -13.77 -7.11 25.93
N ASP A 887 -13.11 -8.14 26.45
CA ASP A 887 -13.13 -9.46 25.89
C ASP A 887 -14.63 -9.75 25.69
N ILE A 888 -15.15 -9.33 24.54
CA ILE A 888 -16.33 -9.87 23.96
C ILE A 888 -15.85 -11.13 23.20
N THR A 889 -15.07 -11.94 23.83
CA THR A 889 -15.50 -13.30 24.05
C THR A 889 -16.78 -13.10 24.85
N PRO A 890 -17.97 -13.39 24.32
CA PRO A 890 -19.13 -13.53 25.18
C PRO A 890 -18.61 -14.45 26.30
N ALA A 891 -18.46 -13.92 27.52
CA ALA A 891 -18.11 -14.70 28.71
C ALA A 891 -18.99 -15.89 28.57
N PRO A 892 -18.48 -17.14 28.59
CA PRO A 892 -19.33 -18.26 28.31
C PRO A 892 -20.53 -17.99 29.17
N VAL A 893 -21.62 -17.60 28.52
CA VAL A 893 -22.88 -17.35 29.21
C VAL A 893 -23.00 -18.64 29.97
N ARG A 894 -22.80 -18.61 31.29
CA ARG A 894 -22.98 -19.76 32.09
C ARG A 894 -24.35 -20.19 31.66
N ALA A 895 -24.39 -21.19 30.79
CA ALA A 895 -25.67 -21.72 30.30
C ALA A 895 -26.40 -22.05 31.56
N GLY A 896 -27.33 -21.19 31.91
CA GLY A 896 -28.20 -21.45 33.03
C GLY A 896 -28.70 -22.86 32.79
N PRO A 897 -28.94 -23.67 33.80
CA PRO A 897 -29.18 -25.08 33.66
C PRO A 897 -30.10 -25.31 32.46
N LYS A 898 -29.63 -26.07 31.47
CA LYS A 898 -30.35 -26.29 30.19
C LYS A 898 -31.74 -26.72 30.52
N VAL A 899 -32.71 -25.81 30.40
CA VAL A 899 -34.12 -26.09 30.64
C VAL A 899 -34.57 -27.04 29.55
N GLY A 900 -34.92 -28.22 29.90
CA GLY A 900 -35.39 -29.20 28.93
C GLY A 900 -36.72 -28.74 28.29
N ARG A 901 -36.94 -29.13 27.06
CA ARG A 901 -38.07 -28.68 26.23
C ARG A 901 -39.45 -28.90 26.93
N ASN A 902 -39.52 -29.86 27.87
CA ASN A 902 -40.72 -30.23 28.65
C ASN A 902 -40.71 -29.69 30.09
N ASP A 903 -39.65 -29.02 30.53
CA ASP A 903 -39.54 -28.48 31.89
C ASP A 903 -40.39 -27.19 32.03
N PRO A 904 -40.78 -26.83 33.27
CA PRO A 904 -41.47 -25.56 33.51
C PRO A 904 -40.62 -24.38 33.03
N CYS A 905 -41.25 -23.43 32.38
CA CYS A 905 -40.55 -22.27 31.83
C CYS A 905 -40.01 -21.37 32.96
N THR A 906 -38.77 -20.96 32.87
CA THR A 906 -38.09 -20.11 33.86
C THR A 906 -38.68 -18.72 34.00
N CYS A 907 -39.59 -18.29 33.10
CA CYS A 907 -40.31 -17.01 33.18
C CYS A 907 -41.45 -17.00 34.24
N GLY A 908 -41.68 -18.11 34.96
CA GLY A 908 -42.72 -18.20 35.98
C GLY A 908 -44.14 -18.39 35.45
N SER A 909 -44.35 -18.58 34.16
CA SER A 909 -45.68 -18.69 33.52
C SER A 909 -46.42 -20.02 33.81
N GLY A 910 -45.80 -20.99 34.47
CA GLY A 910 -46.35 -22.31 34.74
C GLY A 910 -46.48 -23.18 33.47
N LYS A 911 -46.15 -22.72 32.30
CA LYS A 911 -46.18 -23.45 31.02
C LYS A 911 -44.87 -24.19 30.78
N LYS A 912 -44.89 -25.29 30.02
CA LYS A 912 -43.67 -25.97 29.55
C LYS A 912 -42.86 -25.05 28.67
N TYR A 913 -41.50 -25.08 28.76
CA TYR A 913 -40.60 -24.22 28.04
C TYR A 913 -40.91 -24.12 26.53
N LYS A 914 -41.17 -25.25 25.85
CA LYS A 914 -41.55 -25.30 24.42
C LYS A 914 -42.89 -24.60 24.09
N ASN A 915 -43.75 -24.34 25.08
CA ASN A 915 -45.04 -23.69 24.87
C ASN A 915 -45.04 -22.25 25.45
N CYS A 916 -43.86 -21.71 25.77
CA CYS A 916 -43.68 -20.38 26.31
C CYS A 916 -42.45 -19.73 25.68
N CYS A 917 -41.38 -19.45 26.39
CA CYS A 917 -40.19 -18.77 25.89
C CYS A 917 -39.39 -19.58 24.86
N GLY A 918 -39.55 -20.90 24.83
CA GLY A 918 -38.95 -21.79 23.83
C GLY A 918 -39.84 -22.10 22.62
N ALA A 919 -40.91 -21.35 22.41
CA ALA A 919 -41.82 -21.54 21.25
C ALA A 919 -41.28 -20.86 19.98
N LEU A 920 -40.33 -19.95 20.15
CA LEU A 920 -39.71 -19.17 19.06
C LEU A 920 -38.20 -19.49 18.89
N ALA A 921 -37.68 -20.52 19.61
CA ALA A 921 -36.28 -20.94 19.48
C ALA A 921 -36.15 -22.22 18.63
#